data_adccf74da672d90d9a4bb06a18940d9a
#
_entry.id   adccf74da672d90d9a4bb06a18940d9a
#
_cell.length_a   1.000
_cell.length_b   1.000
_cell.length_c   1.000
_cell.angle_alpha   90.00
_cell.angle_beta   90.00
_cell.angle_gamma   90.00
#
_symmetry.space_group_name_H-M   'P 1'
#
loop_
_entity.id
_entity.type
_entity.pdbx_description
1 polymer ?
#
loop_
_entity_poly.entity_id
_entity_poly.type
_entity_poly.pdbx_seq_one_letter_code
_entity_poly.pdbx_strand_id
1 'polypeptide(L)'
;MSDKQTTENAVDYKATLNLPNTQFAMKANLAVREVKWLEEWYTDNIYQQIRASRIGKKKYILHDGPPYANGTIHLGHAVNKVLKDVIVKSRTLAGFDAPYVPGWDCHGLPIELKVEEKVGKVGEKVDAATFRKHCREYALKQIDLQRTDFKRLGILGDWDNPYLTMNYKQEADIVRALGLIQKNGHIQPGLKPVNWCMDCGSALAEAEVEYEDKKSDAIDVGFGVVDLKDLSARVNVDVQDPTDIVIWTTTPWTLPANQAVALHAEIEYQLVQVTTERGKQNFVLAKDLVASAIERYKLENPVVLADFTGSVLENLTLQHPLLTDRQVPVILGEHVIATSGTGAVHTAPGHGADDYKVGLQYNLKVENPVGGNGVYLPTAPIFAGEHIYKANPKIIEALGAVGRLWAHQPIKHSYPHCWRHKTPIIFRATPQWFISMDQKGLRDGALNAIENDIEFVPNWGKNRIESMIEGRPDWCISRQRTWGVPIPFFVHKDTNELHPRTPELIEEVAKLIEQEGIDAWFNRDAKDFIGEDAEQYNAVRDTLDVWFDSGTTHYAVLEQREELESPADLYLEGSDQHRGWFQSSLLTSMAIHNRAPYKALLTHGFTVDENGRKLSKSLGNYIPLEEIIKQLGADGLRLYVASSDYRYEIAASKEIFSRVSDSYRRIRNTLRFLLANLNGFKPSTDALAVDDLIALDQYILQRANEVQQTIIAAYEEMNFHVVCSALTSFCINDLGGFYLDIIKDRQYTTKADSQARRSAQTALYHIVQAFVRWMSPILSFTAQEAWPLIPEQTEKYVFTAEWYDLPVSSKANLLSEEDWQTLISVKSAVNKQIEAARNAKLVGSNLSAKVELWANESLQTVLNQLADELRFVLITSQVVVHPFAEQGEATEMEGLRVQVSAAEGEKCARCWHVLPDVNTHADHPGLCGRCIVNVTGRGEVRKYA
;
A
#
# COMPACT_ATOMS: atom_id res chain seq x y z
N MET A 1 50.32 10.36 -65.91
CA MET A 1 50.56 8.95 -65.65
C MET A 1 51.51 8.91 -64.46
N SER A 2 51.00 8.71 -63.24
CA SER A 2 51.77 8.49 -62.04
C SER A 2 51.27 7.28 -61.39
N ASP A 3 52.13 6.38 -61.09
CA ASP A 3 51.92 5.01 -60.61
C ASP A 3 51.09 4.96 -59.33
N LYS A 4 49.98 4.30 -59.41
CA LYS A 4 49.36 3.65 -58.25
C LYS A 4 50.15 2.38 -57.99
N GLN A 5 51.13 2.43 -57.13
CA GLN A 5 51.65 1.23 -56.48
C GLN A 5 50.56 0.66 -55.55
N THR A 6 50.05 -0.44 -55.92
CA THR A 6 49.21 -1.33 -55.12
C THR A 6 49.98 -1.76 -53.86
N THR A 7 49.55 -1.29 -52.73
CA THR A 7 49.90 -1.88 -51.42
C THR A 7 49.16 -3.21 -51.29
N GLU A 8 49.75 -4.30 -51.74
CA GLU A 8 49.37 -5.65 -51.46
C GLU A 8 49.59 -6.00 -50.00
N ASN A 9 48.51 -6.57 -49.35
CA ASN A 9 48.49 -7.28 -48.08
C ASN A 9 48.81 -6.51 -46.79
N ALA A 10 48.04 -5.51 -46.44
CA ALA A 10 47.89 -5.17 -45.07
C ALA A 10 47.02 -6.25 -44.38
N VAL A 11 47.63 -7.08 -43.51
CA VAL A 11 46.89 -8.08 -42.74
C VAL A 11 45.84 -7.37 -41.87
N ASP A 12 44.54 -7.69 -42.07
CA ASP A 12 43.49 -7.12 -41.27
C ASP A 12 43.41 -7.83 -39.89
N TYR A 13 44.16 -7.26 -38.93
CA TYR A 13 44.16 -7.79 -37.54
C TYR A 13 42.83 -7.61 -36.76
N LYS A 14 41.86 -6.86 -37.31
CA LYS A 14 40.50 -6.71 -36.66
C LYS A 14 39.79 -8.04 -36.62
N ALA A 15 39.97 -8.91 -37.60
CA ALA A 15 39.37 -10.24 -37.63
C ALA A 15 39.87 -11.17 -36.50
N THR A 16 41.03 -10.85 -35.89
CA THR A 16 41.60 -11.62 -34.76
C THR A 16 41.12 -11.16 -33.39
N LEU A 17 40.27 -10.10 -33.30
CA LEU A 17 39.74 -9.62 -32.05
C LEU A 17 38.50 -10.44 -31.61
N ASN A 18 38.42 -10.70 -30.32
CA ASN A 18 37.23 -11.37 -29.73
C ASN A 18 36.15 -10.30 -29.44
N LEU A 19 35.43 -9.87 -30.48
CA LEU A 19 34.42 -8.84 -30.32
C LEU A 19 33.17 -9.35 -29.57
N PRO A 20 32.61 -8.53 -28.66
CA PRO A 20 31.42 -8.91 -27.93
C PRO A 20 30.20 -9.02 -28.86
N ASN A 21 29.40 -10.08 -28.68
CA ASN A 21 28.18 -10.30 -29.44
C ASN A 21 27.07 -10.90 -28.57
N THR A 22 25.82 -10.45 -28.76
CA THR A 22 24.68 -11.01 -28.07
C THR A 22 23.39 -10.69 -28.82
N GLN A 23 22.42 -11.60 -28.71
CA GLN A 23 21.06 -11.40 -29.21
C GLN A 23 20.23 -10.46 -28.29
N PHE A 24 20.71 -10.15 -27.10
CA PHE A 24 20.04 -9.20 -26.20
C PHE A 24 19.96 -7.81 -26.83
N ALA A 25 18.75 -7.38 -27.14
CA ALA A 25 18.50 -6.16 -27.93
C ALA A 25 19.02 -4.90 -27.23
N MET A 26 19.66 -3.99 -27.99
CA MET A 26 20.14 -2.70 -27.45
C MET A 26 19.00 -1.81 -26.97
N LYS A 27 17.93 -1.68 -27.78
CA LYS A 27 16.73 -0.93 -27.44
C LYS A 27 15.75 -1.84 -26.73
N ALA A 28 15.32 -1.45 -25.54
CA ALA A 28 14.36 -2.22 -24.75
C ALA A 28 13.00 -2.33 -25.43
N ASN A 29 12.43 -1.19 -25.88
CA ASN A 29 11.09 -1.09 -26.47
C ASN A 29 10.04 -1.88 -25.65
N LEU A 30 10.05 -1.68 -24.33
CA LEU A 30 9.32 -2.48 -23.34
C LEU A 30 7.82 -2.52 -23.63
N ALA A 31 7.20 -1.36 -23.81
CA ALA A 31 5.75 -1.25 -24.00
C ALA A 31 5.19 -2.20 -25.10
N VAL A 32 6.00 -2.51 -26.11
CA VAL A 32 5.62 -3.40 -27.22
C VAL A 32 6.07 -4.84 -26.99
N ARG A 33 7.30 -5.03 -26.51
CA ARG A 33 7.90 -6.37 -26.40
C ARG A 33 7.33 -7.17 -25.23
N GLU A 34 7.01 -6.51 -24.13
CA GLU A 34 6.40 -7.14 -22.95
C GLU A 34 5.09 -7.87 -23.28
N VAL A 35 4.29 -7.32 -24.19
CA VAL A 35 3.01 -7.94 -24.60
C VAL A 35 3.25 -9.34 -25.20
N LYS A 36 4.27 -9.47 -26.05
CA LYS A 36 4.62 -10.77 -26.65
C LYS A 36 5.11 -11.79 -25.62
N TRP A 37 5.93 -11.35 -24.66
CA TRP A 37 6.38 -12.23 -23.57
C TRP A 37 5.23 -12.65 -22.67
N LEU A 38 4.27 -11.78 -22.40
CA LEU A 38 3.06 -12.13 -21.66
C LEU A 38 2.24 -13.20 -22.38
N GLU A 39 2.01 -13.06 -23.69
CA GLU A 39 1.34 -14.07 -24.51
C GLU A 39 2.04 -15.44 -24.41
N GLU A 40 3.36 -15.45 -24.49
CA GLU A 40 4.17 -16.66 -24.31
C GLU A 40 4.02 -17.26 -22.90
N TRP A 41 4.13 -16.45 -21.85
CA TRP A 41 4.02 -16.89 -20.45
C TRP A 41 2.68 -17.55 -20.15
N TYR A 42 1.58 -16.95 -20.62
CA TYR A 42 0.25 -17.51 -20.41
C TYR A 42 -0.04 -18.73 -21.29
N THR A 43 0.46 -18.76 -22.52
CA THR A 43 0.36 -19.94 -23.39
C THR A 43 1.08 -21.15 -22.77
N ASP A 44 2.20 -20.91 -22.11
CA ASP A 44 3.01 -21.95 -21.45
C ASP A 44 2.53 -22.27 -20.02
N ASN A 45 1.50 -21.63 -19.51
CA ASN A 45 1.02 -21.79 -18.13
C ASN A 45 2.15 -21.60 -17.10
N ILE A 46 2.88 -20.50 -17.19
CA ILE A 46 4.06 -20.23 -16.35
C ILE A 46 3.79 -20.34 -14.87
N TYR A 47 2.64 -19.86 -14.40
CA TYR A 47 2.28 -19.92 -12.99
C TYR A 47 2.24 -21.36 -12.48
N GLN A 48 1.66 -22.27 -13.23
CA GLN A 48 1.61 -23.70 -12.87
C GLN A 48 3.00 -24.34 -12.87
N GLN A 49 3.90 -23.91 -13.76
CA GLN A 49 5.29 -24.39 -13.75
C GLN A 49 6.04 -23.91 -12.49
N ILE A 50 5.82 -22.66 -12.07
CA ILE A 50 6.37 -22.13 -10.81
C ILE A 50 5.86 -22.97 -9.64
N ARG A 51 4.54 -23.19 -9.56
CA ARG A 51 3.94 -24.02 -8.52
C ARG A 51 4.53 -25.44 -8.48
N ALA A 52 4.64 -26.07 -9.64
CA ALA A 52 5.21 -27.43 -9.77
C ALA A 52 6.67 -27.49 -9.26
N SER A 53 7.47 -26.45 -9.50
CA SER A 53 8.88 -26.37 -9.06
C SER A 53 9.03 -26.25 -7.54
N ARG A 54 7.95 -25.97 -6.80
CA ARG A 54 7.94 -25.73 -5.34
C ARG A 54 7.11 -26.75 -4.56
N ILE A 55 6.63 -27.81 -5.18
CA ILE A 55 5.86 -28.87 -4.49
C ILE A 55 6.68 -29.43 -3.32
N GLY A 56 6.06 -29.49 -2.15
CA GLY A 56 6.66 -30.01 -0.92
C GLY A 56 7.62 -29.07 -0.19
N LYS A 57 7.83 -27.85 -0.70
CA LYS A 57 8.57 -26.79 -0.01
C LYS A 57 7.70 -26.14 1.07
N LYS A 58 8.33 -25.44 2.02
CA LYS A 58 7.62 -24.64 3.03
C LYS A 58 6.79 -23.56 2.36
N LYS A 59 5.52 -23.45 2.73
CA LYS A 59 4.63 -22.42 2.19
C LYS A 59 4.97 -21.03 2.74
N TYR A 60 4.72 -20.02 1.94
CA TYR A 60 4.65 -18.61 2.33
C TYR A 60 3.38 -18.00 1.75
N ILE A 61 2.43 -17.68 2.61
CA ILE A 61 1.10 -17.22 2.19
C ILE A 61 1.02 -15.70 2.30
N LEU A 62 1.03 -15.02 1.15
CA LEU A 62 0.60 -13.64 1.03
C LEU A 62 -0.85 -13.65 0.56
N HIS A 63 -1.78 -13.32 1.47
CA HIS A 63 -3.19 -13.24 1.11
C HIS A 63 -3.51 -11.92 0.39
N ASP A 64 -4.19 -11.99 -0.74
CA ASP A 64 -4.57 -10.82 -1.52
C ASP A 64 -5.83 -10.19 -0.96
N GLY A 65 -5.76 -8.93 -0.52
CA GLY A 65 -6.94 -8.11 -0.24
C GLY A 65 -7.69 -7.85 -1.54
N PRO A 66 -9.01 -8.14 -1.59
CA PRO A 66 -9.76 -8.09 -2.83
C PRO A 66 -10.01 -6.63 -3.27
N PRO A 67 -9.48 -6.17 -4.42
CA PRO A 67 -9.92 -4.91 -4.98
C PRO A 67 -11.39 -4.97 -5.34
N TYR A 68 -12.05 -3.82 -5.29
CA TYR A 68 -13.46 -3.71 -5.61
C TYR A 68 -13.71 -3.85 -7.12
N ALA A 69 -14.68 -4.68 -7.51
CA ALA A 69 -15.01 -4.98 -8.90
C ALA A 69 -15.77 -3.82 -9.60
N ASN A 70 -15.21 -2.60 -9.58
CA ASN A 70 -15.82 -1.41 -10.16
C ASN A 70 -14.79 -0.40 -10.64
N GLY A 71 -14.80 -0.11 -11.95
CA GLY A 71 -13.91 0.85 -12.58
C GLY A 71 -12.55 0.28 -12.99
N THR A 72 -11.76 1.13 -13.68
CA THR A 72 -10.39 0.81 -14.12
C THR A 72 -9.40 0.94 -12.98
N ILE A 73 -8.29 0.20 -13.07
CA ILE A 73 -7.20 0.33 -12.10
C ILE A 73 -6.48 1.68 -12.28
N HIS A 74 -5.87 2.14 -11.21
CA HIS A 74 -5.06 3.36 -11.17
C HIS A 74 -3.67 3.07 -10.58
N LEU A 75 -2.79 4.08 -10.53
CA LEU A 75 -1.41 3.92 -10.06
C LEU A 75 -1.32 3.30 -8.66
N GLY A 76 -2.24 3.63 -7.73
CA GLY A 76 -2.28 3.01 -6.40
C GLY A 76 -2.52 1.50 -6.43
N HIS A 77 -3.42 1.02 -7.29
CA HIS A 77 -3.60 -0.42 -7.52
C HIS A 77 -2.33 -1.07 -8.09
N ALA A 78 -1.65 -0.38 -9.02
CA ALA A 78 -0.40 -0.88 -9.59
C ALA A 78 0.71 -0.98 -8.54
N VAL A 79 0.85 0.02 -7.65
CA VAL A 79 1.79 -0.02 -6.51
C VAL A 79 1.52 -1.25 -5.65
N ASN A 80 0.28 -1.42 -5.20
CA ASN A 80 -0.13 -2.52 -4.34
C ASN A 80 0.20 -3.89 -4.96
N LYS A 81 -0.26 -4.15 -6.18
CA LYS A 81 -0.07 -5.44 -6.84
C LYS A 81 1.39 -5.72 -7.23
N VAL A 82 2.15 -4.69 -7.60
CA VAL A 82 3.59 -4.84 -7.89
C VAL A 82 4.36 -5.21 -6.62
N LEU A 83 4.09 -4.57 -5.47
CA LEU A 83 4.73 -4.92 -4.20
C LEU A 83 4.44 -6.38 -3.83
N LYS A 84 3.19 -6.83 -3.93
CA LYS A 84 2.80 -8.23 -3.69
C LYS A 84 3.56 -9.20 -4.59
N ASP A 85 3.61 -8.92 -5.88
CA ASP A 85 4.31 -9.77 -6.85
C ASP A 85 5.82 -9.82 -6.62
N VAL A 86 6.45 -8.71 -6.23
CA VAL A 86 7.87 -8.67 -5.86
C VAL A 86 8.14 -9.58 -4.65
N ILE A 87 7.27 -9.55 -3.64
CA ILE A 87 7.38 -10.41 -2.46
C ILE A 87 7.22 -11.89 -2.85
N VAL A 88 6.16 -12.23 -3.57
CA VAL A 88 5.88 -13.60 -3.98
C VAL A 88 7.05 -14.17 -4.81
N LYS A 89 7.56 -13.41 -5.79
CA LYS A 89 8.70 -13.81 -6.61
C LYS A 89 9.99 -13.96 -5.81
N SER A 90 10.27 -13.04 -4.88
CA SER A 90 11.48 -13.12 -4.04
C SER A 90 11.42 -14.29 -3.07
N ARG A 91 10.24 -14.58 -2.49
CA ARG A 91 10.04 -15.77 -1.64
C ARG A 91 10.16 -17.08 -2.44
N THR A 92 9.67 -17.09 -3.69
CA THR A 92 9.86 -18.22 -4.60
C THR A 92 11.34 -18.46 -4.90
N LEU A 93 12.12 -17.41 -5.19
CA LEU A 93 13.59 -17.51 -5.35
C LEU A 93 14.29 -18.00 -4.08
N ALA A 94 13.77 -17.68 -2.92
CA ALA A 94 14.27 -18.15 -1.63
C ALA A 94 13.87 -19.61 -1.30
N GLY A 95 13.22 -20.31 -2.26
CA GLY A 95 12.86 -21.72 -2.14
C GLY A 95 11.52 -21.98 -1.44
N PHE A 96 10.71 -20.97 -1.16
CA PHE A 96 9.37 -21.17 -0.62
C PHE A 96 8.37 -21.54 -1.71
N ASP A 97 7.34 -22.30 -1.30
CA ASP A 97 6.11 -22.45 -2.04
C ASP A 97 5.20 -21.25 -1.72
N ALA A 98 5.19 -20.25 -2.60
CA ALA A 98 4.47 -18.98 -2.42
C ALA A 98 3.29 -18.87 -3.41
N PRO A 99 2.13 -19.51 -3.13
CA PRO A 99 0.95 -19.37 -3.97
C PRO A 99 0.39 -17.93 -3.88
N TYR A 100 -0.05 -17.42 -5.02
CA TYR A 100 -0.75 -16.15 -5.09
C TYR A 100 -2.10 -16.33 -5.79
N VAL A 101 -3.17 -16.25 -5.00
CA VAL A 101 -4.55 -16.32 -5.47
C VAL A 101 -5.16 -14.92 -5.42
N PRO A 102 -5.33 -14.26 -6.59
CA PRO A 102 -5.96 -12.94 -6.63
C PRO A 102 -7.45 -13.03 -6.30
N GLY A 103 -8.01 -11.94 -5.77
CA GLY A 103 -9.44 -11.90 -5.46
C GLY A 103 -10.11 -10.61 -5.83
N TRP A 104 -11.45 -10.60 -5.79
CA TRP A 104 -12.28 -9.40 -5.97
C TRP A 104 -13.44 -9.35 -5.01
N ASP A 105 -13.71 -8.13 -4.52
CA ASP A 105 -14.91 -7.80 -3.76
C ASP A 105 -16.00 -7.34 -4.73
N CYS A 106 -17.17 -8.01 -4.69
CA CYS A 106 -18.14 -7.98 -5.78
C CYS A 106 -19.55 -7.49 -5.38
N HIS A 107 -19.80 -7.17 -4.11
CA HIS A 107 -21.11 -6.76 -3.62
C HIS A 107 -21.17 -5.27 -3.26
N GLY A 108 -22.37 -4.77 -2.98
CA GLY A 108 -22.61 -3.48 -2.35
C GLY A 108 -22.94 -2.32 -3.28
N LEU A 109 -23.10 -1.16 -2.65
CA LEU A 109 -23.64 0.06 -3.24
C LEU A 109 -22.96 0.56 -4.52
N PRO A 110 -21.61 0.57 -4.67
CA PRO A 110 -21.00 1.13 -5.88
C PRO A 110 -21.36 0.39 -7.17
N ILE A 111 -21.62 -0.91 -7.07
CA ILE A 111 -22.10 -1.72 -8.21
C ILE A 111 -23.59 -1.47 -8.44
N GLU A 112 -24.39 -1.49 -7.37
CA GLU A 112 -25.83 -1.19 -7.46
C GLU A 112 -26.10 0.13 -8.18
N LEU A 113 -25.44 1.22 -7.80
CA LEU A 113 -25.62 2.52 -8.42
C LEU A 113 -25.29 2.52 -9.92
N LYS A 114 -24.22 1.84 -10.33
CA LYS A 114 -23.85 1.74 -11.75
C LYS A 114 -24.84 0.90 -12.57
N VAL A 115 -25.47 -0.06 -11.95
CA VAL A 115 -26.52 -0.85 -12.58
C VAL A 115 -27.84 -0.05 -12.59
N GLU A 116 -28.20 0.60 -11.49
CA GLU A 116 -29.40 1.44 -11.39
C GLU A 116 -29.43 2.58 -12.43
N GLU A 117 -28.25 3.24 -12.68
CA GLU A 117 -28.10 4.23 -13.76
C GLU A 117 -28.54 3.70 -15.12
N LYS A 118 -28.43 2.38 -15.35
CA LYS A 118 -28.72 1.74 -16.65
C LYS A 118 -30.13 1.13 -16.73
N VAL A 119 -30.54 0.43 -15.65
CA VAL A 119 -31.79 -0.35 -15.69
C VAL A 119 -32.91 0.26 -14.85
N GLY A 120 -32.59 1.28 -14.04
CA GLY A 120 -33.54 1.97 -13.14
C GLY A 120 -33.65 1.29 -11.78
N LYS A 121 -34.49 1.88 -10.90
CA LYS A 121 -34.65 1.46 -9.50
C LYS A 121 -35.41 0.16 -9.37
N VAL A 122 -34.95 -0.64 -8.40
CA VAL A 122 -35.62 -1.88 -7.99
C VAL A 122 -37.01 -1.57 -7.42
N GLY A 123 -38.01 -2.35 -7.84
CA GLY A 123 -39.42 -2.16 -7.45
C GLY A 123 -40.17 -1.10 -8.25
N GLU A 124 -39.48 -0.25 -9.05
CA GLU A 124 -40.11 0.72 -9.96
C GLU A 124 -40.00 0.29 -11.42
N LYS A 125 -38.80 -0.07 -11.90
CA LYS A 125 -38.51 -0.40 -13.30
C LYS A 125 -38.01 -1.83 -13.51
N VAL A 126 -37.42 -2.44 -12.49
CA VAL A 126 -36.84 -3.78 -12.53
C VAL A 126 -37.16 -4.53 -11.24
N ASP A 127 -37.38 -5.83 -11.31
CA ASP A 127 -37.50 -6.70 -10.13
C ASP A 127 -36.13 -7.00 -9.52
N ALA A 128 -36.12 -7.40 -8.23
CA ALA A 128 -34.89 -7.59 -7.48
C ALA A 128 -33.99 -8.70 -8.04
N ALA A 129 -34.56 -9.83 -8.52
CA ALA A 129 -33.78 -10.95 -9.05
C ALA A 129 -33.09 -10.55 -10.37
N THR A 130 -33.79 -9.88 -11.28
CA THR A 130 -33.23 -9.33 -12.52
C THR A 130 -32.13 -8.29 -12.21
N PHE A 131 -32.36 -7.42 -11.22
CA PHE A 131 -31.36 -6.45 -10.79
C PHE A 131 -30.09 -7.11 -10.27
N ARG A 132 -30.16 -8.13 -9.40
CA ARG A 132 -29.01 -8.89 -8.90
C ARG A 132 -28.24 -9.56 -10.04
N LYS A 133 -28.96 -10.11 -11.04
CA LYS A 133 -28.30 -10.65 -12.24
C LYS A 133 -27.49 -9.60 -12.98
N HIS A 134 -28.02 -8.41 -13.18
CA HIS A 134 -27.30 -7.30 -13.83
C HIS A 134 -26.08 -6.84 -13.00
N CYS A 135 -26.17 -6.85 -11.65
CA CYS A 135 -25.04 -6.55 -10.78
C CYS A 135 -23.92 -7.57 -10.95
N ARG A 136 -24.24 -8.87 -10.98
CA ARG A 136 -23.27 -9.95 -11.22
C ARG A 136 -22.60 -9.84 -12.59
N GLU A 137 -23.36 -9.59 -13.66
CA GLU A 137 -22.85 -9.40 -15.01
C GLU A 137 -21.93 -8.16 -15.11
N TYR A 138 -22.31 -7.09 -14.43
CA TYR A 138 -21.48 -5.87 -14.35
C TYR A 138 -20.15 -6.14 -13.66
N ALA A 139 -20.19 -6.77 -12.49
CA ALA A 139 -18.98 -7.11 -11.71
C ALA A 139 -18.04 -8.00 -12.51
N LEU A 140 -18.53 -9.06 -13.16
CA LEU A 140 -17.72 -9.94 -14.03
C LEU A 140 -16.99 -9.15 -15.12
N LYS A 141 -17.69 -8.21 -15.78
CA LYS A 141 -17.05 -7.37 -16.78
C LYS A 141 -15.93 -6.49 -16.22
N GLN A 142 -16.12 -5.93 -15.02
CA GLN A 142 -15.08 -5.11 -14.38
C GLN A 142 -13.88 -5.96 -13.96
N ILE A 143 -14.11 -7.17 -13.46
CA ILE A 143 -13.07 -8.13 -13.11
C ILE A 143 -12.20 -8.45 -14.33
N ASP A 144 -12.80 -8.73 -15.48
CA ASP A 144 -12.05 -9.06 -16.69
C ASP A 144 -11.17 -7.90 -17.18
N LEU A 145 -11.68 -6.66 -17.08
CA LEU A 145 -10.90 -5.47 -17.39
C LEU A 145 -9.71 -5.31 -16.43
N GLN A 146 -9.95 -5.37 -15.12
CA GLN A 146 -8.91 -5.23 -14.11
C GLN A 146 -7.89 -6.38 -14.17
N ARG A 147 -8.34 -7.62 -14.39
CA ARG A 147 -7.47 -8.79 -14.58
C ARG A 147 -6.51 -8.58 -15.76
N THR A 148 -7.01 -8.07 -16.87
CA THR A 148 -6.19 -7.76 -18.05
C THR A 148 -5.11 -6.73 -17.72
N ASP A 149 -5.49 -5.68 -17.00
CA ASP A 149 -4.56 -4.63 -16.60
C ASP A 149 -3.50 -5.14 -15.61
N PHE A 150 -3.89 -5.96 -14.62
CA PHE A 150 -2.95 -6.58 -13.69
C PHE A 150 -1.98 -7.55 -14.38
N LYS A 151 -2.48 -8.39 -15.28
CA LYS A 151 -1.63 -9.25 -16.11
C LYS A 151 -0.63 -8.43 -16.91
N ARG A 152 -1.06 -7.27 -17.45
CA ARG A 152 -0.18 -6.35 -18.21
C ARG A 152 1.00 -5.84 -17.38
N LEU A 153 0.88 -5.74 -16.06
CA LEU A 153 1.96 -5.36 -15.15
C LEU A 153 2.98 -6.47 -14.87
N GLY A 154 2.79 -7.66 -15.43
CA GLY A 154 3.65 -8.83 -15.20
C GLY A 154 3.41 -9.52 -13.85
N ILE A 155 2.26 -9.31 -13.25
CA ILE A 155 1.85 -9.96 -11.99
C ILE A 155 1.54 -11.44 -12.27
N LEU A 156 2.24 -12.35 -11.61
CA LEU A 156 2.03 -13.79 -11.74
C LEU A 156 1.18 -14.33 -10.58
N GLY A 157 0.13 -15.06 -10.92
CA GLY A 157 -0.81 -15.62 -9.95
C GLY A 157 -1.83 -16.53 -10.61
N ASP A 158 -2.72 -17.12 -9.82
CA ASP A 158 -3.81 -17.99 -10.29
C ASP A 158 -4.97 -17.15 -10.85
N TRP A 159 -4.73 -16.51 -11.99
CA TRP A 159 -5.71 -15.63 -12.65
C TRP A 159 -6.91 -16.39 -13.22
N ASP A 160 -6.78 -17.70 -13.44
CA ASP A 160 -7.83 -18.53 -14.02
C ASP A 160 -8.77 -19.08 -12.94
N ASN A 161 -8.30 -19.11 -11.68
CA ASN A 161 -9.08 -19.56 -10.53
C ASN A 161 -9.02 -18.57 -9.36
N PRO A 162 -9.38 -17.29 -9.57
CA PRO A 162 -9.39 -16.28 -8.52
C PRO A 162 -10.50 -16.56 -7.51
N TYR A 163 -10.46 -15.93 -6.34
CA TYR A 163 -11.63 -15.87 -5.49
C TYR A 163 -12.49 -14.64 -5.78
N LEU A 164 -13.78 -14.81 -5.81
CA LEU A 164 -14.76 -13.73 -6.02
C LEU A 164 -15.80 -13.80 -4.91
N THR A 165 -16.00 -12.75 -4.14
CA THR A 165 -16.99 -12.77 -3.03
C THR A 165 -18.40 -13.12 -3.49
N MET A 166 -18.70 -12.96 -4.80
CA MET A 166 -19.98 -13.33 -5.42
C MET A 166 -20.02 -14.75 -6.01
N ASN A 167 -18.97 -15.56 -5.90
CA ASN A 167 -19.05 -16.97 -6.28
C ASN A 167 -19.97 -17.70 -5.31
N TYR A 168 -20.85 -18.58 -5.78
CA TYR A 168 -21.86 -19.24 -4.96
C TYR A 168 -21.28 -19.97 -3.75
N LYS A 169 -20.15 -20.68 -3.93
CA LYS A 169 -19.42 -21.31 -2.83
C LYS A 169 -18.93 -20.26 -1.82
N GLN A 170 -18.39 -19.13 -2.30
CA GLN A 170 -17.90 -18.06 -1.45
C GLN A 170 -19.04 -17.36 -0.70
N GLU A 171 -20.17 -17.07 -1.37
CA GLU A 171 -21.39 -16.53 -0.75
C GLU A 171 -21.89 -17.46 0.39
N ALA A 172 -21.87 -18.77 0.16
CA ALA A 172 -22.24 -19.76 1.17
C ALA A 172 -21.26 -19.81 2.35
N ASP A 173 -19.93 -19.71 2.09
CA ASP A 173 -18.92 -19.74 3.15
C ASP A 173 -18.93 -18.44 3.99
N ILE A 174 -19.29 -17.29 3.39
CA ILE A 174 -19.54 -16.04 4.14
C ILE A 174 -20.74 -16.23 5.08
N VAL A 175 -21.82 -16.88 4.63
CA VAL A 175 -22.97 -17.22 5.49
C VAL A 175 -22.57 -18.19 6.61
N ARG A 176 -21.72 -19.19 6.34
CA ARG A 176 -21.18 -20.09 7.38
C ARG A 176 -20.32 -19.34 8.39
N ALA A 177 -19.48 -18.39 7.93
CA ALA A 177 -18.69 -17.53 8.83
C ALA A 177 -19.58 -16.72 9.77
N LEU A 178 -20.69 -16.14 9.26
CA LEU A 178 -21.70 -15.48 10.08
C LEU A 178 -22.27 -16.44 11.15
N GLY A 179 -22.57 -17.69 10.75
CA GLY A 179 -23.06 -18.73 11.65
C GLY A 179 -22.09 -19.08 12.76
N LEU A 180 -20.79 -19.16 12.46
CA LEU A 180 -19.74 -19.40 13.46
C LEU A 180 -19.63 -18.26 14.47
N ILE A 181 -19.64 -17.00 13.99
CA ILE A 181 -19.60 -15.81 14.84
C ILE A 181 -20.85 -15.75 15.74
N GLN A 182 -22.02 -16.09 15.21
CA GLN A 182 -23.27 -16.17 15.98
C GLN A 182 -23.21 -17.29 17.04
N LYS A 183 -22.72 -18.48 16.67
CA LYS A 183 -22.54 -19.61 17.59
C LYS A 183 -21.61 -19.30 18.75
N ASN A 184 -20.56 -18.51 18.49
CA ASN A 184 -19.60 -18.04 19.51
C ASN A 184 -20.18 -16.90 20.38
N GLY A 185 -21.38 -16.39 20.07
CA GLY A 185 -22.12 -15.41 20.88
C GLY A 185 -21.69 -13.96 20.68
N HIS A 186 -21.06 -13.63 19.56
CA HIS A 186 -20.64 -12.25 19.25
C HIS A 186 -21.71 -11.43 18.52
N ILE A 187 -22.76 -12.07 17.97
CA ILE A 187 -23.84 -11.37 17.24
C ILE A 187 -25.03 -11.08 18.16
N GLN A 188 -25.51 -9.84 18.07
CA GLN A 188 -26.69 -9.39 18.81
C GLN A 188 -27.57 -8.47 17.96
N PRO A 189 -28.92 -8.57 18.11
CA PRO A 189 -29.82 -7.57 17.60
C PRO A 189 -29.71 -6.29 18.45
N GLY A 190 -29.98 -5.15 17.86
CA GLY A 190 -29.97 -3.90 18.61
C GLY A 190 -30.78 -2.80 17.94
N LEU A 191 -31.46 -2.00 18.77
CA LEU A 191 -32.06 -0.73 18.37
C LEU A 191 -31.11 0.39 18.80
N LYS A 192 -30.04 0.60 18.01
CA LYS A 192 -28.99 1.59 18.28
C LYS A 192 -28.95 2.63 17.16
N PRO A 193 -28.57 3.89 17.46
CA PRO A 193 -28.31 4.87 16.41
C PRO A 193 -27.11 4.43 15.57
N VAL A 194 -27.33 4.37 14.26
CA VAL A 194 -26.31 4.05 13.26
C VAL A 194 -26.15 5.20 12.29
N ASN A 195 -24.98 5.29 11.64
CA ASN A 195 -24.82 6.18 10.48
C ASN A 195 -25.81 5.75 9.40
N TRP A 196 -26.65 6.69 8.97
CA TRP A 196 -27.71 6.41 8.01
C TRP A 196 -27.67 7.40 6.84
N CYS A 197 -27.56 6.90 5.64
CA CYS A 197 -27.68 7.69 4.42
C CYS A 197 -29.13 7.66 3.90
N MET A 198 -29.75 8.80 3.83
CA MET A 198 -31.14 8.94 3.35
C MET A 198 -31.30 8.63 1.87
N ASP A 199 -30.29 8.97 1.05
CA ASP A 199 -30.28 8.67 -0.39
C ASP A 199 -30.04 7.20 -0.67
N CYS A 200 -29.21 6.53 0.15
CA CYS A 200 -29.04 5.09 0.11
C CYS A 200 -30.25 4.32 0.65
N GLY A 201 -30.99 4.89 1.60
CA GLY A 201 -31.99 4.19 2.40
C GLY A 201 -31.42 3.04 3.26
N SER A 202 -30.17 3.18 3.74
CA SER A 202 -29.44 2.13 4.44
C SER A 202 -28.44 2.65 5.47
N ALA A 203 -28.13 1.78 6.44
CA ALA A 203 -27.01 1.98 7.36
C ALA A 203 -25.66 2.00 6.62
N LEU A 204 -24.69 2.72 7.19
CA LEU A 204 -23.32 2.83 6.71
C LEU A 204 -22.34 2.33 7.78
N ALA A 205 -21.25 1.68 7.33
CA ALA A 205 -20.09 1.43 8.18
C ALA A 205 -19.30 2.74 8.44
N GLU A 206 -18.47 2.75 9.47
CA GLU A 206 -17.60 3.90 9.78
C GLU A 206 -16.65 4.23 8.61
N ALA A 207 -16.14 3.22 7.92
CA ALA A 207 -15.29 3.38 6.73
C ALA A 207 -16.02 3.98 5.50
N GLU A 208 -17.35 4.05 5.54
CA GLU A 208 -18.21 4.61 4.48
C GLU A 208 -18.62 6.07 4.76
N VAL A 209 -18.09 6.67 5.83
CA VAL A 209 -18.37 8.04 6.24
C VAL A 209 -17.15 8.91 5.95
N GLU A 210 -17.38 10.02 5.25
CA GLU A 210 -16.39 11.07 5.01
C GLU A 210 -16.85 12.36 5.69
N TYR A 211 -15.92 13.25 6.01
CA TYR A 211 -16.25 14.53 6.66
C TYR A 211 -16.02 15.66 5.68
N GLU A 212 -17.06 16.46 5.47
CA GLU A 212 -17.04 17.66 4.61
C GLU A 212 -17.59 18.86 5.36
N ASP A 213 -17.22 20.06 4.91
CA ASP A 213 -17.72 21.30 5.47
C ASP A 213 -19.19 21.52 5.08
N LYS A 214 -20.06 21.64 6.10
CA LYS A 214 -21.49 21.94 5.94
C LYS A 214 -21.86 23.22 6.62
N LYS A 215 -22.77 23.99 6.01
CA LYS A 215 -23.49 25.09 6.69
C LYS A 215 -24.72 24.53 7.39
N SER A 216 -24.83 24.80 8.68
CA SER A 216 -25.95 24.40 9.52
C SER A 216 -26.47 25.56 10.33
N ASP A 217 -27.74 25.48 10.72
CA ASP A 217 -28.33 26.43 11.68
C ASP A 217 -27.96 26.02 13.10
N ALA A 218 -27.17 26.85 13.80
CA ALA A 218 -26.90 26.67 15.21
C ALA A 218 -27.93 27.48 16.01
N ILE A 219 -28.57 26.85 16.98
CA ILE A 219 -29.59 27.46 17.81
C ILE A 219 -29.33 27.21 19.29
N ASP A 220 -29.66 28.24 20.10
CA ASP A 220 -29.70 28.17 21.57
C ASP A 220 -31.15 28.09 22.01
N VAL A 221 -31.50 27.03 22.72
CA VAL A 221 -32.91 26.70 23.06
C VAL A 221 -33.08 26.56 24.57
N GLY A 222 -34.04 27.25 25.15
CA GLY A 222 -34.35 27.20 26.57
C GLY A 222 -35.33 26.09 26.93
N PHE A 223 -34.94 25.22 27.87
CA PHE A 223 -35.78 24.23 28.51
C PHE A 223 -36.20 24.81 29.88
N GLY A 224 -37.46 25.13 30.05
CA GLY A 224 -37.99 25.76 31.26
C GLY A 224 -37.99 24.85 32.45
N VAL A 225 -37.49 25.30 33.59
CA VAL A 225 -37.58 24.60 34.87
C VAL A 225 -39.04 24.55 35.32
N VAL A 226 -39.57 23.34 35.60
CA VAL A 226 -40.95 23.15 36.00
C VAL A 226 -41.23 23.59 37.46
N ASP A 227 -40.33 23.20 38.37
CA ASP A 227 -40.46 23.50 39.80
C ASP A 227 -39.30 24.43 40.25
N LEU A 228 -39.60 25.73 40.34
CA LEU A 228 -38.64 26.74 40.83
C LEU A 228 -38.32 26.60 42.33
N LYS A 229 -39.18 25.93 43.12
CA LYS A 229 -38.88 25.66 44.54
C LYS A 229 -37.87 24.57 44.69
N ASP A 230 -37.97 23.51 43.89
CA ASP A 230 -36.93 22.45 43.82
C ASP A 230 -35.58 23.06 43.39
N LEU A 231 -35.58 23.88 42.33
CA LEU A 231 -34.36 24.58 41.92
C LEU A 231 -33.81 25.44 43.04
N SER A 232 -34.64 26.24 43.68
CA SER A 232 -34.21 27.13 44.80
C SER A 232 -33.54 26.35 45.93
N ALA A 233 -34.11 25.20 46.28
CA ALA A 233 -33.55 24.32 47.32
C ALA A 233 -32.18 23.74 46.92
N ARG A 234 -32.01 23.37 45.67
CA ARG A 234 -30.77 22.78 45.16
C ARG A 234 -29.63 23.78 45.05
N VAL A 235 -29.90 25.02 44.58
CA VAL A 235 -28.87 26.05 44.40
C VAL A 235 -28.74 26.97 45.61
N ASN A 236 -29.54 26.73 46.65
CA ASN A 236 -29.58 27.52 47.91
C ASN A 236 -29.78 29.06 47.70
N VAL A 237 -30.63 29.40 46.72
CA VAL A 237 -31.01 30.77 46.38
C VAL A 237 -32.50 30.80 46.07
N ASP A 238 -33.24 31.88 46.57
CA ASP A 238 -34.66 32.04 46.26
C ASP A 238 -34.86 32.44 44.79
N VAL A 239 -35.34 31.50 43.95
CA VAL A 239 -35.57 31.69 42.50
C VAL A 239 -37.06 31.93 42.27
N GLN A 240 -37.47 33.15 41.88
CA GLN A 240 -38.88 33.52 41.65
C GLN A 240 -39.21 33.71 40.16
N ASP A 241 -38.20 34.06 39.36
CA ASP A 241 -38.37 34.35 37.93
C ASP A 241 -38.24 33.10 37.04
N PRO A 242 -38.89 33.09 35.88
CA PRO A 242 -38.75 31.99 34.92
C PRO A 242 -37.29 31.65 34.65
N THR A 243 -36.99 30.34 34.66
CA THR A 243 -35.60 29.85 34.53
C THR A 243 -35.49 28.80 33.40
N ASP A 244 -34.56 29.02 32.50
CA ASP A 244 -34.24 28.09 31.42
C ASP A 244 -32.87 27.48 31.63
N ILE A 245 -32.76 26.16 31.46
CA ILE A 245 -31.49 25.52 31.10
C ILE A 245 -31.35 25.61 29.58
N VAL A 246 -30.33 26.31 29.09
CA VAL A 246 -30.21 26.60 27.66
C VAL A 246 -29.25 25.59 27.03
N ILE A 247 -29.75 24.87 26.03
CA ILE A 247 -28.93 23.97 25.21
C ILE A 247 -28.51 24.64 23.90
N TRP A 248 -27.41 24.15 23.30
CA TRP A 248 -26.95 24.56 22.00
C TRP A 248 -26.94 23.34 21.06
N THR A 249 -27.50 23.52 19.84
CA THR A 249 -27.53 22.42 18.83
C THR A 249 -27.38 22.93 17.41
N THR A 250 -26.77 22.13 16.54
CA THR A 250 -26.67 22.33 15.07
C THR A 250 -27.67 21.48 14.28
N THR A 251 -28.47 20.69 14.99
CA THR A 251 -29.47 19.76 14.43
C THR A 251 -30.86 20.00 15.02
N PRO A 252 -31.53 21.13 14.73
CA PRO A 252 -32.86 21.45 15.29
C PRO A 252 -33.88 20.32 15.09
N TRP A 253 -33.75 19.57 13.99
CA TRP A 253 -34.65 18.47 13.63
C TRP A 253 -34.64 17.30 14.64
N THR A 254 -33.67 17.22 15.58
CA THR A 254 -33.66 16.17 16.61
C THR A 254 -34.49 16.55 17.86
N LEU A 255 -34.87 17.82 18.03
CA LEU A 255 -35.64 18.27 19.18
C LEU A 255 -36.97 17.55 19.40
N PRO A 256 -37.77 17.17 18.35
CA PRO A 256 -38.99 16.42 18.58
C PRO A 256 -38.78 15.03 19.23
N ALA A 257 -37.55 14.51 19.18
CA ALA A 257 -37.17 13.23 19.81
C ALA A 257 -36.44 13.40 21.15
N ASN A 258 -36.35 14.64 21.68
CA ASN A 258 -35.68 14.90 22.93
C ASN A 258 -36.29 14.14 24.11
N GLN A 259 -35.42 13.57 24.99
CA GLN A 259 -35.78 12.81 26.18
C GLN A 259 -35.18 13.36 27.48
N ALA A 260 -34.11 14.18 27.40
CA ALA A 260 -33.40 14.75 28.54
C ALA A 260 -32.52 15.94 28.13
N VAL A 261 -32.00 16.66 29.14
CA VAL A 261 -30.91 17.61 28.98
C VAL A 261 -29.71 17.14 29.80
N ALA A 262 -28.57 16.92 29.15
CA ALA A 262 -27.33 16.48 29.82
C ALA A 262 -26.48 17.64 30.27
N LEU A 263 -25.99 17.58 31.52
CA LEU A 263 -24.96 18.41 32.11
C LEU A 263 -23.73 17.56 32.47
N HIS A 264 -22.58 18.16 32.69
CA HIS A 264 -21.41 17.44 33.21
C HIS A 264 -21.37 17.55 34.75
N ALA A 265 -21.12 16.47 35.45
CA ALA A 265 -21.18 16.42 36.91
C ALA A 265 -20.27 17.41 37.59
N GLU A 266 -19.05 17.61 37.09
CA GLU A 266 -17.97 18.39 37.71
C GLU A 266 -17.81 19.81 37.13
N ILE A 267 -18.45 20.11 35.98
CA ILE A 267 -18.38 21.49 35.41
C ILE A 267 -19.12 22.46 36.31
N GLU A 268 -18.53 23.64 36.53
CA GLU A 268 -19.17 24.77 37.25
C GLU A 268 -20.20 25.43 36.33
N TYR A 269 -21.42 25.61 36.83
CA TYR A 269 -22.52 26.32 36.20
C TYR A 269 -22.90 27.55 37.02
N GLN A 270 -23.47 28.53 36.36
CA GLN A 270 -24.01 29.72 36.97
C GLN A 270 -25.51 29.86 36.69
N LEU A 271 -26.26 30.23 37.71
CA LEU A 271 -27.61 30.77 37.56
C LEU A 271 -27.47 32.31 37.36
N VAL A 272 -27.80 32.73 36.14
CA VAL A 272 -27.60 34.13 35.71
C VAL A 272 -28.96 34.77 35.41
N GLN A 273 -29.25 35.90 36.05
CA GLN A 273 -30.45 36.70 35.81
C GLN A 273 -30.15 37.84 34.82
N VAL A 274 -31.06 38.03 33.89
CA VAL A 274 -31.04 39.13 32.92
C VAL A 274 -32.43 39.79 32.85
N THR A 275 -32.49 41.03 32.38
CA THR A 275 -33.74 41.70 32.05
C THR A 275 -34.00 41.65 30.57
N THR A 276 -35.11 41.03 30.16
CA THR A 276 -35.57 40.95 28.78
C THR A 276 -36.78 41.84 28.54
N GLU A 277 -37.24 42.01 27.34
CA GLU A 277 -38.48 42.69 26.99
C GLU A 277 -39.71 42.06 27.68
N ARG A 278 -39.61 40.76 28.08
CA ARG A 278 -40.66 39.96 28.74
C ARG A 278 -40.57 40.02 30.28
N GLY A 279 -39.63 40.74 30.84
CA GLY A 279 -39.33 40.79 32.27
C GLY A 279 -38.01 40.08 32.61
N LYS A 280 -37.82 39.75 33.88
CA LYS A 280 -36.66 39.03 34.36
C LYS A 280 -36.69 37.59 33.93
N GLN A 281 -35.54 37.11 33.48
CA GLN A 281 -35.33 35.74 33.03
C GLN A 281 -34.02 35.21 33.63
N ASN A 282 -34.04 33.98 34.08
CA ASN A 282 -32.84 33.30 34.56
C ASN A 282 -32.36 32.25 33.56
N PHE A 283 -31.04 32.10 33.44
CA PHE A 283 -30.39 31.08 32.66
C PHE A 283 -29.43 30.23 33.50
N VAL A 284 -29.44 28.94 33.27
CA VAL A 284 -28.36 28.03 33.71
C VAL A 284 -27.43 27.81 32.54
N LEU A 285 -26.17 28.23 32.71
CA LEU A 285 -25.10 28.13 31.69
C LEU A 285 -23.79 27.68 32.35
N ALA A 286 -22.92 26.99 31.63
CA ALA A 286 -21.57 26.74 32.13
C ALA A 286 -20.85 28.09 32.38
N LYS A 287 -20.18 28.22 33.52
CA LYS A 287 -19.55 29.46 34.02
C LYS A 287 -18.65 30.12 32.97
N ASP A 288 -17.80 29.31 32.29
CA ASP A 288 -16.87 29.84 31.31
C ASP A 288 -17.57 30.32 30.02
N LEU A 289 -18.82 29.91 29.78
CA LEU A 289 -19.59 30.23 28.58
C LEU A 289 -20.64 31.36 28.79
N VAL A 290 -20.84 31.81 30.02
CA VAL A 290 -21.86 32.86 30.36
C VAL A 290 -21.66 34.10 29.50
N ALA A 291 -20.47 34.67 29.47
CA ALA A 291 -20.20 35.92 28.75
C ALA A 291 -20.51 35.80 27.25
N SER A 292 -20.06 34.72 26.60
CA SER A 292 -20.30 34.48 25.18
C SER A 292 -21.76 34.19 24.85
N ALA A 293 -22.47 33.50 25.74
CA ALA A 293 -23.89 33.21 25.58
C ALA A 293 -24.73 34.51 25.70
N ILE A 294 -24.50 35.34 26.72
CA ILE A 294 -25.21 36.63 26.94
C ILE A 294 -24.99 37.59 25.77
N GLU A 295 -23.76 37.69 25.27
CA GLU A 295 -23.44 38.46 24.04
C GLU A 295 -24.23 37.92 22.83
N ARG A 296 -24.26 36.59 22.64
CA ARG A 296 -24.98 35.93 21.55
C ARG A 296 -26.49 36.14 21.62
N TYR A 297 -27.04 36.28 22.86
CA TYR A 297 -28.45 36.59 23.09
C TYR A 297 -28.76 38.08 22.96
N LYS A 298 -27.75 38.95 22.80
CA LYS A 298 -27.84 40.41 22.74
C LYS A 298 -28.49 41.00 24.00
N LEU A 299 -28.12 40.42 25.15
CA LEU A 299 -28.59 40.85 26.47
C LEU A 299 -27.46 41.53 27.22
N GLU A 300 -27.84 42.41 28.17
CA GLU A 300 -26.87 43.21 28.92
C GLU A 300 -27.07 43.03 30.44
N ASN A 301 -26.05 43.42 31.20
CA ASN A 301 -26.05 43.45 32.66
C ASN A 301 -26.47 42.12 33.34
N PRO A 302 -25.82 41.00 33.05
CA PRO A 302 -26.11 39.75 33.72
C PRO A 302 -25.75 39.81 35.21
N VAL A 303 -26.64 39.29 36.06
CA VAL A 303 -26.42 39.19 37.51
C VAL A 303 -26.30 37.69 37.84
N VAL A 304 -25.16 37.27 38.36
CA VAL A 304 -24.97 35.92 38.88
C VAL A 304 -25.67 35.75 40.21
N LEU A 305 -26.60 34.82 40.27
CA LEU A 305 -27.39 34.53 41.49
C LEU A 305 -26.78 33.40 42.30
N ALA A 306 -26.22 32.36 41.62
CA ALA A 306 -25.58 31.21 42.27
C ALA A 306 -24.52 30.59 41.37
N ASP A 307 -23.50 29.98 41.99
CA ASP A 307 -22.51 29.07 41.37
C ASP A 307 -22.71 27.65 41.93
N PHE A 308 -22.68 26.64 41.10
CA PHE A 308 -22.86 25.24 41.50
C PHE A 308 -22.27 24.29 40.45
N THR A 309 -22.05 23.03 40.82
CA THR A 309 -21.66 21.97 39.86
C THR A 309 -22.87 21.33 39.20
N GLY A 310 -22.72 20.78 37.99
CA GLY A 310 -23.85 20.16 37.27
C GLY A 310 -24.54 19.04 38.05
N SER A 311 -23.81 18.31 38.89
CA SER A 311 -24.37 17.27 39.78
C SER A 311 -25.50 17.75 40.69
N VAL A 312 -25.53 19.01 41.06
CA VAL A 312 -26.58 19.60 41.89
C VAL A 312 -27.97 19.57 41.23
N LEU A 313 -28.01 19.62 39.90
CA LEU A 313 -29.26 19.66 39.13
C LEU A 313 -29.71 18.27 38.60
N GLU A 314 -29.02 17.20 38.93
CA GLU A 314 -29.40 15.87 38.49
C GLU A 314 -30.86 15.53 38.86
N ASN A 315 -31.63 15.00 37.89
CA ASN A 315 -33.07 14.74 38.00
C ASN A 315 -33.98 15.95 38.17
N LEU A 316 -33.50 17.19 37.98
CA LEU A 316 -34.38 18.37 37.91
C LEU A 316 -35.31 18.25 36.70
N THR A 317 -36.61 18.53 36.89
CA THR A 317 -37.62 18.41 35.83
C THR A 317 -37.73 19.67 34.98
N LEU A 318 -37.62 19.47 33.66
CA LEU A 318 -37.71 20.55 32.66
C LEU A 318 -38.91 20.37 31.75
N GLN A 319 -39.48 21.46 31.28
CA GLN A 319 -40.53 21.50 30.27
C GLN A 319 -39.90 21.46 28.87
N HIS A 320 -40.30 20.51 28.04
CA HIS A 320 -39.91 20.48 26.65
C HIS A 320 -40.35 21.74 25.90
N PRO A 321 -39.49 22.42 25.11
CA PRO A 321 -39.78 23.74 24.54
C PRO A 321 -40.91 23.76 23.50
N LEU A 322 -41.17 22.63 22.79
CA LEU A 322 -42.21 22.53 21.75
C LEU A 322 -43.36 21.60 22.10
N LEU A 323 -43.14 20.62 23.02
CA LEU A 323 -44.17 19.64 23.40
C LEU A 323 -44.64 19.96 24.82
N THR A 324 -45.83 20.52 24.92
CA THR A 324 -46.42 20.98 26.20
C THR A 324 -46.79 19.85 27.15
N ASP A 325 -46.98 18.63 26.62
CA ASP A 325 -47.29 17.41 27.34
C ASP A 325 -46.05 16.58 27.72
N ARG A 326 -44.83 17.04 27.34
CA ARG A 326 -43.58 16.35 27.63
C ARG A 326 -42.72 17.11 28.64
N GLN A 327 -42.43 16.45 29.73
CA GLN A 327 -41.43 16.87 30.71
C GLN A 327 -40.21 15.94 30.59
N VAL A 328 -38.99 16.49 30.79
CA VAL A 328 -37.73 15.76 30.64
C VAL A 328 -36.80 16.00 31.81
N PRO A 329 -36.02 15.05 32.28
CA PRO A 329 -35.06 15.20 33.36
C PRO A 329 -33.77 15.88 32.92
N VAL A 330 -33.08 16.49 33.85
CA VAL A 330 -31.65 16.77 33.77
C VAL A 330 -30.91 15.47 34.09
N ILE A 331 -29.94 15.11 33.25
CA ILE A 331 -29.09 13.94 33.44
C ILE A 331 -27.61 14.36 33.44
N LEU A 332 -26.73 13.48 33.88
CA LEU A 332 -25.29 13.71 33.86
C LEU A 332 -24.59 12.91 32.75
N GLY A 333 -23.73 13.58 31.97
CA GLY A 333 -23.01 12.95 30.83
C GLY A 333 -21.59 13.50 30.69
N GLU A 334 -20.63 12.59 30.62
CA GLU A 334 -19.20 12.88 30.43
C GLU A 334 -18.86 13.56 29.07
N HIS A 335 -19.76 13.44 28.08
CA HIS A 335 -19.61 14.04 26.75
C HIS A 335 -19.90 15.56 26.71
N VAL A 336 -20.44 16.13 27.78
CA VAL A 336 -20.72 17.57 27.86
C VAL A 336 -19.44 18.32 28.13
N ILE A 337 -19.17 19.36 27.35
CA ILE A 337 -17.96 20.19 27.43
C ILE A 337 -18.30 21.66 27.72
N ALA A 338 -17.35 22.39 28.31
CA ALA A 338 -17.48 23.83 28.60
C ALA A 338 -16.65 24.71 27.65
N THR A 339 -16.22 24.17 26.50
CA THR A 339 -15.38 24.88 25.51
C THR A 339 -16.18 25.50 24.36
N SER A 340 -17.45 25.10 24.20
CA SER A 340 -18.36 25.61 23.16
C SER A 340 -19.83 25.46 23.57
N GLY A 341 -20.71 26.24 22.94
CA GLY A 341 -22.14 26.15 23.15
C GLY A 341 -22.59 26.87 24.45
N THR A 342 -23.22 26.12 25.35
CA THR A 342 -23.81 26.61 26.63
C THR A 342 -23.40 25.78 27.84
N GLY A 343 -22.71 24.64 27.64
CA GLY A 343 -22.42 23.64 28.66
C GLY A 343 -23.59 22.72 28.99
N ALA A 344 -24.65 22.75 28.20
CA ALA A 344 -25.78 21.85 28.29
C ALA A 344 -26.10 21.26 26.90
N VAL A 345 -26.39 19.99 26.84
CA VAL A 345 -26.66 19.26 25.58
C VAL A 345 -28.04 18.61 25.64
N HIS A 346 -28.88 18.81 24.62
CA HIS A 346 -30.11 18.07 24.53
C HIS A 346 -29.84 16.63 24.18
N THR A 347 -30.55 15.70 24.75
CA THR A 347 -30.34 14.27 24.60
C THR A 347 -31.49 13.61 23.85
N ALA A 348 -31.20 13.02 22.68
CA ALA A 348 -32.16 12.23 21.89
C ALA A 348 -31.54 10.84 21.58
N PRO A 349 -31.75 9.83 22.42
CA PRO A 349 -31.08 8.53 22.31
C PRO A 349 -31.21 7.82 20.96
N GLY A 350 -32.21 8.16 20.16
CA GLY A 350 -32.38 7.65 18.80
C GLY A 350 -31.52 8.33 17.71
N HIS A 351 -30.84 9.47 18.04
CA HIS A 351 -30.16 10.31 17.05
C HIS A 351 -28.72 10.70 17.41
N GLY A 352 -28.12 10.08 18.43
CA GLY A 352 -26.74 10.31 18.82
C GLY A 352 -26.16 9.12 19.56
N ALA A 353 -24.88 8.79 19.31
CA ALA A 353 -24.19 7.67 19.95
C ALA A 353 -23.98 7.92 21.46
N ASP A 354 -23.53 9.15 21.83
CA ASP A 354 -23.34 9.55 23.22
C ASP A 354 -24.69 9.67 23.93
N ASP A 355 -25.73 10.23 23.25
CA ASP A 355 -27.10 10.31 23.76
C ASP A 355 -27.66 8.92 24.06
N TYR A 356 -27.39 7.95 23.20
CA TYR A 356 -27.79 6.56 23.40
C TYR A 356 -27.09 5.94 24.62
N LYS A 357 -25.78 6.13 24.73
CA LYS A 357 -24.96 5.57 25.82
C LYS A 357 -25.43 6.10 27.18
N VAL A 358 -25.58 7.43 27.32
CA VAL A 358 -26.07 8.05 28.55
C VAL A 358 -27.56 7.74 28.78
N GLY A 359 -28.34 7.62 27.70
CA GLY A 359 -29.75 7.28 27.77
C GLY A 359 -30.01 5.90 28.38
N LEU A 360 -29.13 4.90 28.10
CA LEU A 360 -29.20 3.57 28.73
C LEU A 360 -29.00 3.65 30.26
N GLN A 361 -28.09 4.51 30.74
CA GLN A 361 -27.81 4.67 32.19
C GLN A 361 -29.03 5.21 32.93
N TYR A 362 -29.82 6.09 32.29
CA TYR A 362 -31.00 6.72 32.86
C TYR A 362 -32.32 6.07 32.40
N ASN A 363 -32.28 4.89 31.73
CA ASN A 363 -33.47 4.19 31.20
C ASN A 363 -34.34 5.06 30.29
N LEU A 364 -33.74 5.96 29.49
CA LEU A 364 -34.48 6.78 28.55
C LEU A 364 -34.95 5.95 27.35
N LYS A 365 -36.11 6.35 26.78
CA LYS A 365 -36.64 5.69 25.60
C LYS A 365 -35.83 6.02 24.37
N VAL A 366 -35.55 5.00 23.54
CA VAL A 366 -34.93 5.20 22.24
C VAL A 366 -36.03 5.46 21.22
N GLU A 367 -36.42 6.72 21.05
CA GLU A 367 -37.43 7.15 20.08
C GLU A 367 -36.74 7.57 18.76
N ASN A 368 -37.31 7.13 17.65
CA ASN A 368 -36.89 7.55 16.32
C ASN A 368 -38.11 7.95 15.47
N PRO A 369 -38.45 9.22 15.44
CA PRO A 369 -39.60 9.72 14.67
C PRO A 369 -39.30 9.94 13.18
N VAL A 370 -38.07 9.64 12.71
CA VAL A 370 -37.62 9.92 11.33
C VAL A 370 -37.50 8.64 10.51
N GLY A 371 -38.16 8.61 9.36
CA GLY A 371 -38.09 7.50 8.39
C GLY A 371 -36.72 7.39 7.70
N GLY A 372 -36.49 6.28 7.00
CA GLY A 372 -35.24 6.04 6.25
C GLY A 372 -34.97 7.05 5.14
N ASN A 373 -35.98 7.71 4.63
CA ASN A 373 -35.90 8.77 3.61
C ASN A 373 -35.76 10.19 4.21
N GLY A 374 -35.53 10.32 5.52
CA GLY A 374 -35.41 11.60 6.22
C GLY A 374 -36.74 12.34 6.44
N VAL A 375 -37.88 11.69 6.24
CA VAL A 375 -39.20 12.28 6.47
C VAL A 375 -39.72 11.85 7.84
N TYR A 376 -40.27 12.78 8.62
CA TYR A 376 -40.93 12.45 9.88
C TYR A 376 -42.10 11.46 9.67
N LEU A 377 -42.12 10.41 10.46
CA LEU A 377 -43.14 9.39 10.44
C LEU A 377 -44.53 9.97 10.86
N PRO A 378 -45.61 9.32 10.48
CA PRO A 378 -46.95 9.71 10.95
C PRO A 378 -47.12 9.70 12.46
N THR A 379 -46.28 8.95 13.17
CA THR A 379 -46.24 8.83 14.63
C THR A 379 -45.38 9.95 15.30
N ALA A 380 -44.73 10.80 14.52
CA ALA A 380 -43.97 11.91 15.06
C ALA A 380 -44.89 12.87 15.79
N PRO A 381 -44.47 13.39 16.97
CA PRO A 381 -45.33 14.27 17.80
C PRO A 381 -45.67 15.58 17.10
N ILE A 382 -44.74 16.08 16.29
CA ILE A 382 -44.88 17.31 15.46
C ILE A 382 -44.17 17.11 14.14
N PHE A 383 -44.52 17.89 13.12
CA PHE A 383 -43.90 17.93 11.79
C PHE A 383 -44.04 16.59 10.98
N ALA A 384 -45.01 15.71 11.34
CA ALA A 384 -45.28 14.48 10.59
C ALA A 384 -45.42 14.73 9.08
N GLY A 385 -44.77 13.93 8.25
CA GLY A 385 -44.74 14.06 6.78
C GLY A 385 -43.75 15.09 6.22
N GLU A 386 -43.09 15.88 7.07
CA GLU A 386 -42.06 16.85 6.65
C GLU A 386 -40.67 16.21 6.57
N HIS A 387 -39.89 16.60 5.56
CA HIS A 387 -38.48 16.23 5.51
C HIS A 387 -37.67 17.05 6.53
N ILE A 388 -36.76 16.40 7.27
CA ILE A 388 -36.02 17.01 8.39
C ILE A 388 -35.36 18.35 8.05
N TYR A 389 -34.74 18.49 6.89
CA TYR A 389 -34.10 19.75 6.48
C TYR A 389 -35.12 20.84 6.09
N LYS A 390 -36.34 20.47 5.70
CA LYS A 390 -37.44 21.43 5.44
C LYS A 390 -38.14 21.79 6.74
N ALA A 391 -38.08 20.95 7.76
CA ALA A 391 -38.63 21.19 9.05
C ALA A 391 -37.77 22.15 9.90
N ASN A 392 -36.47 22.25 9.71
CA ASN A 392 -35.57 23.11 10.49
C ASN A 392 -36.06 24.57 10.58
N PRO A 393 -36.35 25.28 9.47
CA PRO A 393 -36.87 26.65 9.56
C PRO A 393 -38.19 26.75 10.37
N LYS A 394 -39.08 25.75 10.21
CA LYS A 394 -40.36 25.70 10.92
C LYS A 394 -40.17 25.48 12.43
N ILE A 395 -39.20 24.64 12.82
CA ILE A 395 -38.82 24.40 14.20
C ILE A 395 -38.30 25.69 14.84
N ILE A 396 -37.41 26.40 14.12
CA ILE A 396 -36.82 27.67 14.56
C ILE A 396 -37.94 28.72 14.75
N GLU A 397 -38.86 28.83 13.79
CA GLU A 397 -40.00 29.72 13.89
C GLU A 397 -40.91 29.37 15.09
N ALA A 398 -41.24 28.09 15.28
CA ALA A 398 -42.04 27.60 16.39
C ALA A 398 -41.38 27.90 17.75
N LEU A 399 -40.07 27.69 17.89
CA LEU A 399 -39.31 28.04 19.10
C LEU A 399 -39.32 29.56 19.37
N GLY A 400 -39.24 30.37 18.33
CA GLY A 400 -39.35 31.82 18.41
C GLY A 400 -40.75 32.27 18.90
N ALA A 401 -41.80 31.67 18.34
CA ALA A 401 -43.20 31.97 18.69
C ALA A 401 -43.52 31.65 20.16
N VAL A 402 -42.94 30.59 20.72
CA VAL A 402 -43.13 30.24 22.15
C VAL A 402 -42.11 30.89 23.06
N GLY A 403 -41.18 31.71 22.51
CA GLY A 403 -40.19 32.45 23.27
C GLY A 403 -39.09 31.60 23.90
N ARG A 404 -38.78 30.43 23.32
CA ARG A 404 -37.74 29.52 23.79
C ARG A 404 -36.47 29.54 22.91
N LEU A 405 -36.44 30.31 21.82
CA LEU A 405 -35.27 30.55 20.98
C LEU A 405 -34.50 31.76 21.51
N TRP A 406 -33.28 31.55 22.00
CA TRP A 406 -32.42 32.59 22.54
C TRP A 406 -31.40 33.13 21.55
N ALA A 407 -30.89 32.28 20.69
CA ALA A 407 -30.05 32.70 19.56
C ALA A 407 -30.24 31.76 18.33
N HIS A 408 -29.98 32.31 17.14
CA HIS A 408 -29.91 31.62 15.89
C HIS A 408 -28.80 32.22 15.01
N GLN A 409 -27.85 31.38 14.54
CA GLN A 409 -26.80 31.81 13.64
C GLN A 409 -26.38 30.69 12.72
N PRO A 410 -26.08 30.97 11.43
CA PRO A 410 -25.48 29.97 10.53
C PRO A 410 -24.02 29.72 10.91
N ILE A 411 -23.63 28.47 11.03
CA ILE A 411 -22.24 28.06 11.23
C ILE A 411 -21.75 27.16 10.12
N LYS A 412 -20.44 27.14 9.89
CA LYS A 412 -19.77 26.22 9.02
C LYS A 412 -18.92 25.27 9.86
N HIS A 413 -19.16 23.99 9.75
CA HIS A 413 -18.47 22.97 10.53
C HIS A 413 -18.30 21.68 9.74
N SER A 414 -17.35 20.84 10.16
CA SER A 414 -17.17 19.48 9.64
C SER A 414 -18.40 18.63 9.98
N TYR A 415 -18.97 17.97 8.99
CA TYR A 415 -20.17 17.15 9.14
C TYR A 415 -20.04 15.82 8.39
N PRO A 416 -20.53 14.69 8.92
CA PRO A 416 -20.45 13.40 8.27
C PRO A 416 -21.31 13.33 7.00
N HIS A 417 -20.70 12.84 5.93
CA HIS A 417 -21.32 12.66 4.62
C HIS A 417 -21.17 11.22 4.15
N CYS A 418 -22.10 10.77 3.34
CA CYS A 418 -22.00 9.49 2.66
C CYS A 418 -20.82 9.52 1.66
N TRP A 419 -19.88 8.62 1.79
CA TRP A 419 -18.70 8.52 0.93
C TRP A 419 -19.04 8.46 -0.58
N ARG A 420 -20.22 7.99 -0.90
CA ARG A 420 -20.64 7.76 -2.30
C ARG A 420 -21.53 8.86 -2.85
N HIS A 421 -22.61 9.23 -2.13
CA HIS A 421 -23.52 10.28 -2.57
C HIS A 421 -22.99 11.69 -2.27
N LYS A 422 -21.98 11.81 -1.42
CA LYS A 422 -21.45 13.11 -0.94
C LYS A 422 -22.53 14.00 -0.33
N THR A 423 -23.56 13.38 0.24
CA THR A 423 -24.66 14.05 0.91
C THR A 423 -24.57 13.83 2.41
N PRO A 424 -25.06 14.79 3.24
CA PRO A 424 -25.04 14.67 4.70
C PRO A 424 -25.82 13.45 5.16
N ILE A 425 -25.25 12.71 6.11
CA ILE A 425 -25.91 11.58 6.77
C ILE A 425 -26.54 12.00 8.09
N ILE A 426 -27.33 11.10 8.68
CA ILE A 426 -27.92 11.28 10.01
C ILE A 426 -27.59 10.10 10.90
N PHE A 427 -27.65 10.29 12.23
CA PHE A 427 -27.76 9.19 13.17
C PHE A 427 -29.24 8.81 13.32
N ARG A 428 -29.54 7.52 13.19
CA ARG A 428 -30.91 7.00 13.24
C ARG A 428 -30.94 5.63 13.93
N ALA A 429 -31.68 5.53 15.04
CA ALA A 429 -31.92 4.24 15.65
C ALA A 429 -32.89 3.42 14.78
N THR A 430 -32.45 2.22 14.42
CA THR A 430 -33.25 1.25 13.65
C THR A 430 -32.81 -0.15 14.06
N PRO A 431 -33.73 -1.16 14.03
CA PRO A 431 -33.33 -2.55 14.28
C PRO A 431 -32.22 -2.97 13.31
N GLN A 432 -31.11 -3.39 13.86
CA GLN A 432 -29.92 -3.80 13.10
C GLN A 432 -29.24 -4.99 13.78
N TRP A 433 -28.31 -5.64 13.06
CA TRP A 433 -27.45 -6.69 13.57
C TRP A 433 -26.05 -6.19 13.79
N PHE A 434 -25.48 -6.54 14.96
CA PHE A 434 -24.17 -6.04 15.38
C PHE A 434 -23.25 -7.18 15.78
N ILE A 435 -21.97 -7.08 15.43
CA ILE A 435 -20.90 -7.78 16.13
C ILE A 435 -20.50 -6.91 17.32
N SER A 436 -20.70 -7.45 18.53
CA SER A 436 -20.37 -6.74 19.77
C SER A 436 -18.87 -6.73 19.99
N MET A 437 -18.31 -5.58 20.31
CA MET A 437 -16.90 -5.42 20.61
C MET A 437 -16.55 -5.89 22.03
N ASP A 438 -17.45 -5.71 22.98
CA ASP A 438 -17.17 -5.95 24.41
C ASP A 438 -17.70 -7.32 24.89
N GLN A 439 -18.77 -7.80 24.27
CA GLN A 439 -19.31 -9.11 24.59
C GLN A 439 -18.30 -10.22 24.19
N LYS A 440 -18.08 -11.16 25.09
CA LYS A 440 -17.10 -12.26 24.91
C LYS A 440 -15.64 -11.80 24.73
N GLY A 441 -15.30 -10.54 25.10
CA GLY A 441 -13.93 -10.04 25.10
C GLY A 441 -13.27 -9.87 23.72
N LEU A 442 -14.10 -9.60 22.67
CA LEU A 442 -13.58 -9.45 21.30
C LEU A 442 -12.55 -8.33 21.18
N ARG A 443 -12.83 -7.15 21.79
CA ARG A 443 -11.92 -6.00 21.83
C ARG A 443 -10.59 -6.37 22.50
N ASP A 444 -10.65 -6.93 23.70
CA ASP A 444 -9.47 -7.29 24.49
C ASP A 444 -8.62 -8.35 23.77
N GLY A 445 -9.27 -9.34 23.16
CA GLY A 445 -8.61 -10.36 22.35
C GLY A 445 -7.90 -9.78 21.14
N ALA A 446 -8.56 -8.85 20.41
CA ALA A 446 -7.96 -8.16 19.26
C ALA A 446 -6.76 -7.28 19.66
N LEU A 447 -6.87 -6.51 20.75
CA LEU A 447 -5.77 -5.70 21.28
C LEU A 447 -4.60 -6.56 21.72
N ASN A 448 -4.86 -7.70 22.38
CA ASN A 448 -3.80 -8.64 22.77
C ASN A 448 -3.09 -9.23 21.54
N ALA A 449 -3.82 -9.59 20.49
CA ALA A 449 -3.22 -10.09 19.24
C ALA A 449 -2.37 -9.01 18.53
N ILE A 450 -2.82 -7.75 18.52
CA ILE A 450 -2.03 -6.63 18.00
C ILE A 450 -0.72 -6.45 18.78
N GLU A 451 -0.77 -6.58 20.09
CA GLU A 451 0.42 -6.41 20.95
C GLU A 451 1.44 -7.53 20.78
N ASN A 452 0.98 -8.80 20.72
CA ASN A 452 1.84 -9.97 20.94
C ASN A 452 2.01 -10.89 19.72
N ASP A 453 1.06 -10.91 18.77
CA ASP A 453 1.01 -11.96 17.76
C ASP A 453 1.28 -11.44 16.34
N ILE A 454 1.25 -10.11 16.10
CA ILE A 454 1.34 -9.51 14.78
C ILE A 454 2.60 -8.66 14.64
N GLU A 455 3.39 -8.94 13.60
CA GLU A 455 4.49 -8.09 13.16
C GLU A 455 3.97 -6.96 12.25
N PHE A 456 4.41 -5.71 12.49
CA PHE A 456 3.99 -4.54 11.71
C PHE A 456 5.15 -3.95 10.91
N VAL A 457 4.95 -3.81 9.60
CA VAL A 457 5.91 -3.19 8.67
C VAL A 457 5.22 -2.04 7.93
N PRO A 458 5.55 -0.78 8.19
CA PRO A 458 6.39 -0.25 9.28
C PRO A 458 5.68 -0.30 10.65
N ASN A 459 6.45 -0.19 11.71
CA ASN A 459 5.98 -0.34 13.09
C ASN A 459 4.89 0.68 13.50
N TRP A 460 4.80 1.86 12.88
CA TRP A 460 3.74 2.85 13.17
C TRP A 460 2.32 2.31 12.90
N GLY A 461 2.18 1.30 12.03
CA GLY A 461 0.91 0.66 11.74
C GLY A 461 0.25 0.05 12.97
N LYS A 462 1.04 -0.43 13.95
CA LYS A 462 0.57 -0.97 15.23
C LYS A 462 -0.27 0.06 15.99
N ASN A 463 0.31 1.21 16.32
CA ASN A 463 -0.37 2.24 17.11
C ASN A 463 -1.67 2.73 16.42
N ARG A 464 -1.66 2.75 15.09
CA ARG A 464 -2.82 3.18 14.30
C ARG A 464 -4.00 2.20 14.41
N ILE A 465 -3.77 0.90 14.25
CA ILE A 465 -4.85 -0.10 14.34
C ILE A 465 -5.31 -0.27 15.79
N GLU A 466 -4.39 -0.22 16.75
CA GLU A 466 -4.66 -0.29 18.18
C GLU A 466 -5.64 0.81 18.60
N SER A 467 -5.32 2.08 18.34
CA SER A 467 -6.19 3.21 18.65
C SER A 467 -7.58 3.10 17.99
N MET A 468 -7.65 2.56 16.76
CA MET A 468 -8.92 2.33 16.07
C MET A 468 -9.76 1.23 16.73
N ILE A 469 -9.14 0.16 17.25
CA ILE A 469 -9.85 -0.92 17.94
C ILE A 469 -10.28 -0.50 19.33
N GLU A 470 -9.46 0.26 20.08
CA GLU A 470 -9.80 0.77 21.41
C GLU A 470 -11.11 1.59 21.39
N GLY A 471 -11.22 2.53 20.46
CA GLY A 471 -12.37 3.43 20.34
C GLY A 471 -13.52 2.88 19.49
N ARG A 472 -13.42 1.65 18.93
CA ARG A 472 -14.41 1.15 17.98
C ARG A 472 -15.77 0.85 18.64
N PRO A 473 -16.88 1.40 18.14
CA PRO A 473 -18.21 0.96 18.55
C PRO A 473 -18.53 -0.46 18.03
N ASP A 474 -19.63 -1.05 18.52
CA ASP A 474 -20.15 -2.29 17.96
C ASP A 474 -20.32 -2.18 16.44
N TRP A 475 -19.92 -3.21 15.71
CA TRP A 475 -19.95 -3.19 14.25
C TRP A 475 -21.33 -3.55 13.71
N CYS A 476 -22.05 -2.58 13.15
CA CYS A 476 -23.30 -2.83 12.44
C CYS A 476 -23.03 -3.57 11.13
N ILE A 477 -23.44 -4.84 11.05
CA ILE A 477 -23.20 -5.72 9.89
C ILE A 477 -24.38 -5.80 8.93
N SER A 478 -25.56 -5.30 9.27
CA SER A 478 -26.76 -5.34 8.42
C SER A 478 -26.89 -4.12 7.51
N ARG A 479 -27.27 -4.36 6.26
CA ARG A 479 -27.51 -3.35 5.23
C ARG A 479 -28.86 -3.59 4.54
N GLN A 480 -29.56 -2.52 4.21
CA GLN A 480 -30.82 -2.56 3.47
C GLN A 480 -30.52 -2.44 1.97
N ARG A 481 -29.93 -3.51 1.40
CA ARG A 481 -29.45 -3.60 0.01
C ARG A 481 -30.15 -4.71 -0.76
N THR A 482 -30.13 -4.61 -2.08
CA THR A 482 -30.60 -5.66 -2.98
C THR A 482 -29.48 -6.61 -3.40
N TRP A 483 -28.25 -6.09 -3.54
CA TRP A 483 -27.07 -6.84 -3.98
C TRP A 483 -26.05 -7.01 -2.85
N GLY A 484 -26.02 -8.16 -2.22
CA GLY A 484 -25.17 -8.54 -1.11
C GLY A 484 -25.50 -9.90 -0.54
N VAL A 485 -24.61 -10.48 0.25
CA VAL A 485 -24.82 -11.75 0.94
C VAL A 485 -25.92 -11.58 2.00
N PRO A 486 -26.95 -12.44 2.06
CA PRO A 486 -28.05 -12.30 3.02
C PRO A 486 -27.63 -12.62 4.46
N ILE A 487 -28.41 -12.09 5.42
CA ILE A 487 -28.40 -12.50 6.82
C ILE A 487 -29.56 -13.50 7.02
N PRO A 488 -29.33 -14.82 6.95
CA PRO A 488 -30.39 -15.80 6.91
C PRO A 488 -30.91 -16.14 8.32
N PHE A 489 -31.40 -15.12 9.04
CA PHE A 489 -31.99 -15.32 10.38
C PHE A 489 -33.50 -15.28 10.35
N PHE A 490 -34.10 -16.05 11.25
CA PHE A 490 -35.54 -16.01 11.58
C PHE A 490 -35.67 -15.47 13.00
N VAL A 491 -36.44 -14.40 13.15
CA VAL A 491 -36.60 -13.64 14.39
C VAL A 491 -38.02 -13.71 14.86
N HIS A 492 -38.23 -14.11 16.10
CA HIS A 492 -39.57 -14.17 16.71
C HIS A 492 -40.18 -12.77 16.78
N LYS A 493 -41.49 -12.70 16.38
CA LYS A 493 -42.20 -11.40 16.21
C LYS A 493 -42.36 -10.62 17.51
N ASP A 494 -42.49 -11.30 18.65
CA ASP A 494 -42.79 -10.67 19.94
C ASP A 494 -41.52 -10.55 20.82
N THR A 495 -40.66 -11.61 20.84
CA THR A 495 -39.47 -11.63 21.74
C THR A 495 -38.21 -11.11 21.10
N ASN A 496 -38.18 -10.97 19.76
CA ASN A 496 -36.98 -10.66 18.97
C ASN A 496 -35.84 -11.69 19.12
N GLU A 497 -36.11 -12.89 19.63
CA GLU A 497 -35.13 -13.96 19.74
C GLU A 497 -34.96 -14.69 18.42
N LEU A 498 -33.76 -15.22 18.19
CA LEU A 498 -33.48 -16.07 17.03
C LEU A 498 -34.20 -17.43 17.15
N HIS A 499 -34.56 -17.99 16.00
CA HIS A 499 -35.14 -19.33 15.95
C HIS A 499 -34.17 -20.37 16.59
N PRO A 500 -34.67 -21.31 17.42
CA PRO A 500 -33.80 -22.29 18.12
C PRO A 500 -32.93 -23.14 17.18
N ARG A 501 -33.37 -23.40 15.96
CA ARG A 501 -32.63 -24.12 14.90
C ARG A 501 -31.74 -23.21 14.06
N THR A 502 -31.39 -22.02 14.51
CA THR A 502 -30.55 -21.07 13.73
C THR A 502 -29.26 -21.70 13.18
N PRO A 503 -28.47 -22.48 13.94
CA PRO A 503 -27.25 -23.10 13.39
C PRO A 503 -27.52 -24.06 12.22
N GLU A 504 -28.58 -24.89 12.32
CA GLU A 504 -28.96 -25.82 11.24
C GLU A 504 -29.52 -25.08 10.03
N LEU A 505 -30.33 -24.05 10.25
CA LEU A 505 -30.95 -23.23 9.20
C LEU A 505 -29.88 -22.46 8.40
N ILE A 506 -28.84 -21.95 9.05
CA ILE A 506 -27.72 -21.30 8.37
C ILE A 506 -27.07 -22.29 7.41
N GLU A 507 -26.80 -23.54 7.83
CA GLU A 507 -26.16 -24.52 6.97
C GLU A 507 -27.10 -24.98 5.84
N GLU A 508 -28.44 -25.11 6.11
CA GLU A 508 -29.42 -25.36 5.06
C GLU A 508 -29.41 -24.27 3.98
N VAL A 509 -29.44 -23.01 4.39
CA VAL A 509 -29.38 -21.85 3.47
C VAL A 509 -28.04 -21.80 2.74
N ALA A 510 -26.93 -22.04 3.41
CA ALA A 510 -25.59 -22.05 2.78
C ALA A 510 -25.52 -23.11 1.67
N LYS A 511 -26.04 -24.33 1.89
CA LYS A 511 -26.09 -25.38 0.85
C LYS A 511 -26.94 -24.99 -0.36
N LEU A 512 -28.06 -24.29 -0.15
CA LEU A 512 -28.87 -23.78 -1.26
C LEU A 512 -28.16 -22.67 -2.02
N ILE A 513 -27.45 -21.78 -1.31
CA ILE A 513 -26.64 -20.71 -1.92
C ILE A 513 -25.51 -21.30 -2.77
N GLU A 514 -24.86 -22.38 -2.36
CA GLU A 514 -23.85 -23.07 -3.19
C GLU A 514 -24.39 -23.51 -4.56
N GLN A 515 -25.68 -23.77 -4.65
CA GLN A 515 -26.32 -24.26 -5.88
C GLN A 515 -26.95 -23.15 -6.72
N GLU A 516 -27.57 -22.16 -6.09
CA GLU A 516 -28.44 -21.17 -6.73
C GLU A 516 -27.96 -19.71 -6.52
N GLY A 517 -26.90 -19.50 -5.70
CA GLY A 517 -26.45 -18.16 -5.26
C GLY A 517 -27.40 -17.56 -4.23
N ILE A 518 -27.19 -16.27 -3.91
CA ILE A 518 -27.97 -15.55 -2.89
C ILE A 518 -29.49 -15.51 -3.17
N ASP A 519 -29.91 -15.70 -4.42
CA ASP A 519 -31.31 -15.77 -4.80
C ASP A 519 -32.04 -16.92 -4.10
N ALA A 520 -31.34 -17.97 -3.66
CA ALA A 520 -31.87 -19.06 -2.86
C ALA A 520 -32.58 -18.58 -1.58
N TRP A 521 -32.07 -17.52 -0.94
CA TRP A 521 -32.69 -16.91 0.24
C TRP A 521 -33.82 -15.93 -0.11
N PHE A 522 -33.55 -15.04 -1.09
CA PHE A 522 -34.46 -13.94 -1.37
C PHE A 522 -35.75 -14.36 -2.10
N ASN A 523 -35.73 -15.47 -2.85
CA ASN A 523 -36.85 -15.96 -3.64
C ASN A 523 -37.71 -17.00 -2.90
N ARG A 524 -37.38 -17.36 -1.63
CA ARG A 524 -38.14 -18.32 -0.81
C ARG A 524 -38.82 -17.62 0.36
N ASP A 525 -39.94 -18.18 0.80
CA ASP A 525 -40.65 -17.72 1.98
C ASP A 525 -40.15 -18.43 3.26
N ALA A 526 -40.38 -17.80 4.42
CA ALA A 526 -40.02 -18.41 5.71
C ALA A 526 -40.56 -19.82 5.89
N LYS A 527 -41.75 -20.07 5.36
CA LYS A 527 -42.44 -21.38 5.43
C LYS A 527 -41.66 -22.52 4.76
N ASP A 528 -40.87 -22.19 3.73
CA ASP A 528 -40.03 -23.18 3.03
C ASP A 528 -38.92 -23.74 3.90
N PHE A 529 -38.49 -23.01 4.95
CA PHE A 529 -37.40 -23.35 5.87
C PHE A 529 -37.89 -23.82 7.24
N ILE A 530 -38.88 -23.15 7.81
CA ILE A 530 -39.33 -23.36 9.19
C ILE A 530 -40.80 -23.84 9.31
N GLY A 531 -41.47 -24.15 8.17
CA GLY A 531 -42.77 -24.73 8.16
C GLY A 531 -43.81 -23.87 8.90
N GLU A 532 -44.52 -24.47 9.86
CA GLU A 532 -45.60 -23.81 10.64
C GLU A 532 -45.05 -22.69 11.56
N ASP A 533 -43.77 -22.77 12.00
CA ASP A 533 -43.18 -21.74 12.83
C ASP A 533 -43.08 -20.37 12.11
N ALA A 534 -43.23 -20.35 10.79
CA ALA A 534 -43.27 -19.12 10.00
C ALA A 534 -44.36 -18.12 10.42
N GLU A 535 -45.40 -18.59 11.07
CA GLU A 535 -46.44 -17.72 11.62
C GLU A 535 -45.93 -16.86 12.78
N GLN A 536 -44.92 -17.34 13.54
CA GLN A 536 -44.35 -16.69 14.72
C GLN A 536 -43.07 -15.96 14.43
N TYR A 537 -42.40 -16.21 13.30
CA TYR A 537 -41.07 -15.66 12.96
C TYR A 537 -41.11 -14.81 11.68
N ASN A 538 -40.27 -13.79 11.66
CA ASN A 538 -39.96 -13.01 10.46
C ASN A 538 -38.58 -13.42 9.91
N ALA A 539 -38.48 -13.62 8.59
CA ALA A 539 -37.20 -13.78 7.93
C ALA A 539 -36.52 -12.40 7.76
N VAL A 540 -35.28 -12.31 8.17
CA VAL A 540 -34.46 -11.10 7.94
C VAL A 540 -34.14 -11.00 6.45
N ARG A 541 -34.37 -9.83 5.86
CA ARG A 541 -34.17 -9.57 4.43
C ARG A 541 -32.97 -8.63 4.17
N ASP A 542 -32.26 -8.22 5.22
CA ASP A 542 -31.07 -7.42 5.13
C ASP A 542 -29.91 -8.26 4.54
N THR A 543 -28.97 -7.55 3.91
CA THR A 543 -27.69 -8.11 3.46
C THR A 543 -26.58 -7.78 4.45
N LEU A 544 -25.47 -8.50 4.36
CA LEU A 544 -24.26 -8.21 5.11
C LEU A 544 -23.57 -6.93 4.59
N ASP A 545 -22.85 -6.29 5.47
CA ASP A 545 -21.86 -5.26 5.14
C ASP A 545 -20.79 -5.86 4.21
N VAL A 546 -20.42 -5.18 3.15
CA VAL A 546 -19.40 -5.64 2.20
C VAL A 546 -18.03 -5.85 2.86
N TRP A 547 -17.73 -5.12 3.94
CA TRP A 547 -16.54 -5.35 4.75
C TRP A 547 -16.56 -6.66 5.53
N PHE A 548 -17.74 -7.25 5.71
CA PHE A 548 -17.86 -8.60 6.25
C PHE A 548 -17.47 -9.64 5.20
N ASP A 549 -17.87 -9.45 3.94
CA ASP A 549 -17.53 -10.36 2.84
C ASP A 549 -16.01 -10.48 2.69
N SER A 550 -15.33 -9.36 2.53
CA SER A 550 -13.86 -9.32 2.44
C SER A 550 -13.17 -9.66 3.78
N GLY A 551 -13.77 -9.28 4.90
CA GLY A 551 -13.24 -9.56 6.23
C GLY A 551 -13.17 -11.05 6.58
N THR A 552 -14.05 -11.88 6.01
CA THR A 552 -14.10 -13.33 6.28
C THR A 552 -13.29 -14.17 5.30
N THR A 553 -12.47 -13.54 4.42
CA THR A 553 -11.67 -14.29 3.43
C THR A 553 -10.61 -15.20 4.06
N HIS A 554 -10.18 -14.95 5.30
CA HIS A 554 -9.31 -15.88 6.04
C HIS A 554 -9.99 -17.24 6.25
N TYR A 555 -11.32 -17.28 6.44
CA TYR A 555 -12.12 -18.49 6.55
C TYR A 555 -12.57 -18.99 5.17
N ALA A 556 -13.20 -18.12 4.38
CA ALA A 556 -13.85 -18.49 3.12
C ALA A 556 -12.88 -18.72 1.95
N VAL A 557 -11.59 -18.33 2.08
CA VAL A 557 -10.55 -18.54 1.06
C VAL A 557 -9.38 -19.33 1.62
N LEU A 558 -8.69 -18.84 2.67
CA LEU A 558 -7.47 -19.48 3.15
C LEU A 558 -7.71 -20.90 3.69
N GLU A 559 -8.82 -21.12 4.38
CA GLU A 559 -9.16 -22.44 4.96
C GLU A 559 -9.89 -23.38 3.98
N GLN A 560 -10.42 -22.83 2.87
CA GLN A 560 -11.18 -23.61 1.90
C GLN A 560 -10.36 -24.09 0.70
N ARG A 561 -9.09 -23.65 0.56
CA ARG A 561 -8.22 -23.99 -0.56
C ARG A 561 -7.01 -24.78 -0.07
N GLU A 562 -6.78 -25.97 -0.62
CA GLU A 562 -5.69 -26.88 -0.23
C GLU A 562 -4.29 -26.26 -0.45
N GLU A 563 -4.15 -25.39 -1.45
CA GLU A 563 -2.90 -24.70 -1.76
C GLU A 563 -2.55 -23.57 -0.77
N LEU A 564 -3.51 -23.11 0.04
CA LEU A 564 -3.34 -22.02 1.00
C LEU A 564 -3.25 -22.53 2.45
N GLU A 565 -2.95 -21.66 3.38
CA GLU A 565 -2.89 -21.93 4.83
C GLU A 565 -3.40 -20.71 5.61
N SER A 566 -3.99 -20.94 6.79
CA SER A 566 -4.45 -19.93 7.76
C SER A 566 -3.76 -20.15 9.13
N PRO A 567 -3.24 -19.10 9.78
CA PRO A 567 -3.19 -17.70 9.35
C PRO A 567 -2.21 -17.47 8.18
N ALA A 568 -2.45 -16.41 7.39
CA ALA A 568 -1.51 -15.97 6.35
C ALA A 568 -0.18 -15.51 6.97
N ASP A 569 0.92 -15.65 6.23
CA ASP A 569 2.20 -15.08 6.67
C ASP A 569 2.20 -13.55 6.53
N LEU A 570 1.51 -13.00 5.50
CA LEU A 570 1.49 -11.57 5.26
C LEU A 570 0.15 -11.09 4.68
N TYR A 571 -0.38 -9.99 5.23
CA TYR A 571 -1.33 -9.09 4.58
C TYR A 571 -0.61 -7.80 4.16
N LEU A 572 -0.89 -7.31 2.94
CA LEU A 572 -0.28 -6.09 2.40
C LEU A 572 -1.33 -5.21 1.74
N GLU A 573 -1.55 -3.99 2.25
CA GLU A 573 -2.45 -2.99 1.64
C GLU A 573 -2.00 -1.56 1.95
N GLY A 574 -2.75 -0.59 1.41
CA GLY A 574 -2.59 0.83 1.74
C GLY A 574 -2.97 1.20 3.17
N SER A 575 -2.51 2.35 3.62
CA SER A 575 -2.73 2.84 4.99
C SER A 575 -4.20 3.11 5.33
N ASP A 576 -5.09 3.24 4.35
CA ASP A 576 -6.54 3.34 4.55
C ASP A 576 -7.15 2.04 5.07
N GLN A 577 -6.53 0.89 4.79
CA GLN A 577 -7.05 -0.42 5.17
C GLN A 577 -6.95 -0.74 6.67
N HIS A 578 -6.29 0.09 7.47
CA HIS A 578 -6.37 0.00 8.93
C HIS A 578 -7.81 0.22 9.45
N ARG A 579 -8.61 1.03 8.73
CA ARG A 579 -10.04 1.22 8.99
C ARG A 579 -10.94 0.31 8.13
N GLY A 580 -10.38 -0.49 7.26
CA GLY A 580 -11.06 -1.38 6.34
C GLY A 580 -10.72 -2.84 6.56
N TRP A 581 -10.12 -3.47 5.54
CA TRP A 581 -9.89 -4.91 5.47
C TRP A 581 -8.99 -5.47 6.58
N PHE A 582 -7.96 -4.77 7.02
CA PHE A 582 -7.09 -5.21 8.12
C PHE A 582 -7.90 -5.40 9.41
N GLN A 583 -8.77 -4.44 9.70
CA GLN A 583 -9.57 -4.44 10.91
C GLN A 583 -10.72 -5.43 10.81
N SER A 584 -11.46 -5.49 9.69
CA SER A 584 -12.58 -6.42 9.52
C SER A 584 -12.10 -7.87 9.55
N SER A 585 -10.97 -8.19 8.90
CA SER A 585 -10.36 -9.52 8.97
C SER A 585 -9.91 -9.91 10.37
N LEU A 586 -9.29 -8.97 11.13
CA LEU A 586 -8.88 -9.24 12.50
C LEU A 586 -10.09 -9.56 13.37
N LEU A 587 -11.13 -8.73 13.33
CA LEU A 587 -12.31 -8.90 14.18
C LEU A 587 -13.07 -10.18 13.86
N THR A 588 -13.28 -10.52 12.59
CA THR A 588 -13.96 -11.76 12.22
C THR A 588 -13.15 -13.01 12.57
N SER A 589 -11.83 -12.96 12.40
CA SER A 589 -10.95 -14.06 12.80
C SER A 589 -10.91 -14.25 14.32
N MET A 590 -10.82 -13.16 15.08
CA MET A 590 -10.93 -13.22 16.54
C MET A 590 -12.27 -13.78 16.99
N ALA A 591 -13.37 -13.37 16.36
CA ALA A 591 -14.72 -13.85 16.68
C ALA A 591 -14.95 -15.34 16.31
N ILE A 592 -14.28 -15.86 15.28
CA ILE A 592 -14.40 -17.26 14.84
C ILE A 592 -13.38 -18.15 15.57
N HIS A 593 -12.10 -17.76 15.59
CA HIS A 593 -10.96 -18.62 15.97
C HIS A 593 -10.22 -18.17 17.24
N ASN A 594 -10.52 -16.99 17.76
CA ASN A 594 -9.76 -16.33 18.84
C ASN A 594 -8.26 -16.19 18.52
N ARG A 595 -7.91 -15.93 17.26
CA ARG A 595 -6.54 -15.68 16.76
C ARG A 595 -6.55 -14.69 15.60
N ALA A 596 -5.41 -14.01 15.39
CA ALA A 596 -5.22 -13.14 14.23
C ALA A 596 -5.23 -13.94 12.90
N PRO A 597 -5.73 -13.36 11.79
CA PRO A 597 -5.76 -14.02 10.47
C PRO A 597 -4.43 -13.93 9.72
N TYR A 598 -3.49 -13.14 10.22
CA TYR A 598 -2.18 -12.88 9.63
C TYR A 598 -1.10 -12.79 10.71
N LYS A 599 0.13 -13.20 10.35
CA LYS A 599 1.32 -13.10 11.22
C LYS A 599 2.03 -11.75 11.08
N ALA A 600 1.99 -11.17 9.89
CA ALA A 600 2.57 -9.86 9.62
C ALA A 600 1.61 -8.99 8.80
N LEU A 601 1.70 -7.67 9.03
CA LEU A 601 0.90 -6.66 8.35
C LEU A 601 1.81 -5.60 7.76
N LEU A 602 1.88 -5.54 6.42
CA LEU A 602 2.65 -4.55 5.70
C LEU A 602 1.74 -3.45 5.16
N THR A 603 2.13 -2.21 5.42
CA THR A 603 1.36 -1.03 5.00
C THR A 603 2.15 -0.16 4.05
N HIS A 604 1.57 0.19 2.90
CA HIS A 604 2.15 1.18 1.99
C HIS A 604 1.41 2.52 2.05
N GLY A 605 2.13 3.60 1.69
CA GLY A 605 1.57 4.95 1.57
C GLY A 605 0.72 5.14 0.32
N PHE A 606 0.12 6.32 0.19
CA PHE A 606 -0.64 6.72 -0.99
C PHE A 606 0.28 7.21 -2.12
N THR A 607 -0.24 7.17 -3.35
CA THR A 607 0.39 7.85 -4.48
C THR A 607 -0.06 9.31 -4.52
N VAL A 608 0.93 10.21 -4.54
CA VAL A 608 0.74 11.66 -4.48
C VAL A 608 1.45 12.36 -5.64
N ASP A 609 1.11 13.63 -5.88
CA ASP A 609 1.88 14.47 -6.80
C ASP A 609 3.17 14.98 -6.12
N GLU A 610 3.98 15.74 -6.84
CA GLU A 610 5.24 16.33 -6.36
C GLU A 610 5.06 17.30 -5.16
N ASN A 611 3.84 17.75 -4.90
CA ASN A 611 3.48 18.63 -3.78
C ASN A 611 2.83 17.86 -2.60
N GLY A 612 2.85 16.52 -2.62
CA GLY A 612 2.25 15.69 -1.58
C GLY A 612 0.72 15.64 -1.63
N ARG A 613 0.08 16.06 -2.74
CA ARG A 613 -1.38 16.03 -2.87
C ARG A 613 -1.83 14.72 -3.53
N LYS A 614 -2.89 14.12 -3.02
CA LYS A 614 -3.48 12.91 -3.59
C LYS A 614 -3.77 13.08 -5.08
N LEU A 615 -3.40 12.08 -5.89
CA LEU A 615 -3.72 12.06 -7.31
C LEU A 615 -5.23 11.87 -7.51
N SER A 616 -5.87 12.82 -8.19
CA SER A 616 -7.30 12.73 -8.52
C SER A 616 -7.65 13.45 -9.82
N LYS A 617 -8.70 12.97 -10.49
CA LYS A 617 -9.21 13.61 -11.71
C LYS A 617 -9.76 15.00 -11.45
N SER A 618 -10.35 15.22 -10.25
CA SER A 618 -10.92 16.51 -9.85
C SER A 618 -9.88 17.59 -9.62
N LEU A 619 -8.66 17.22 -9.20
CA LEU A 619 -7.54 18.15 -9.03
C LEU A 619 -6.73 18.35 -10.32
N GLY A 620 -7.02 17.60 -11.38
CA GLY A 620 -6.30 17.69 -12.65
C GLY A 620 -4.84 17.19 -12.62
N ASN A 621 -4.43 16.53 -11.54
CA ASN A 621 -3.08 15.96 -11.34
C ASN A 621 -3.02 14.44 -11.58
N TYR A 622 -4.12 13.85 -12.05
CA TYR A 622 -4.21 12.42 -12.34
C TYR A 622 -3.39 12.04 -13.58
N ILE A 623 -2.54 11.02 -13.43
CA ILE A 623 -1.78 10.45 -14.54
C ILE A 623 -2.38 9.06 -14.85
N PRO A 624 -2.94 8.85 -16.06
CA PRO A 624 -3.47 7.56 -16.46
C PRO A 624 -2.38 6.49 -16.44
N LEU A 625 -2.68 5.33 -15.88
CA LEU A 625 -1.73 4.22 -15.80
C LEU A 625 -1.25 3.76 -17.18
N GLU A 626 -2.13 3.79 -18.17
CA GLU A 626 -1.82 3.46 -19.56
C GLU A 626 -0.73 4.37 -20.16
N GLU A 627 -0.74 5.66 -19.84
CA GLU A 627 0.30 6.60 -20.27
C GLU A 627 1.66 6.28 -19.66
N ILE A 628 1.68 5.90 -18.37
CA ILE A 628 2.90 5.50 -17.68
C ILE A 628 3.47 4.23 -18.31
N ILE A 629 2.64 3.22 -18.56
CA ILE A 629 3.04 1.95 -19.19
C ILE A 629 3.54 2.20 -20.64
N LYS A 630 2.91 3.10 -21.38
CA LYS A 630 3.34 3.47 -22.73
C LYS A 630 4.73 4.12 -22.73
N GLN A 631 5.04 4.91 -21.71
CA GLN A 631 6.33 5.60 -21.56
C GLN A 631 7.41 4.67 -21.04
N LEU A 632 7.15 3.92 -19.95
CA LEU A 632 8.14 3.18 -19.17
C LEU A 632 8.14 1.67 -19.46
N GLY A 633 7.06 1.12 -20.00
CA GLY A 633 6.76 -0.30 -19.91
C GLY A 633 6.37 -0.74 -18.50
N ALA A 634 6.04 -2.01 -18.34
CA ALA A 634 5.73 -2.58 -17.03
C ALA A 634 6.98 -2.67 -16.16
N ASP A 635 8.12 -3.11 -16.68
CA ASP A 635 9.39 -3.17 -15.92
C ASP A 635 9.81 -1.80 -15.39
N GLY A 636 9.65 -0.73 -16.19
CA GLY A 636 9.94 0.63 -15.73
C GLY A 636 9.01 1.09 -14.62
N LEU A 637 7.72 0.78 -14.69
CA LEU A 637 6.76 1.04 -13.62
C LEU A 637 7.08 0.22 -12.35
N ARG A 638 7.44 -1.06 -12.49
CA ARG A 638 7.86 -1.92 -11.38
C ARG A 638 9.13 -1.40 -10.72
N LEU A 639 10.09 -0.90 -11.49
CA LEU A 639 11.29 -0.25 -10.96
C LEU A 639 10.96 1.05 -10.21
N TYR A 640 10.02 1.86 -10.72
CA TYR A 640 9.53 3.05 -10.01
C TYR A 640 8.97 2.69 -8.63
N VAL A 641 8.10 1.68 -8.57
CA VAL A 641 7.50 1.23 -7.30
C VAL A 641 8.56 0.72 -6.34
N ALA A 642 9.46 -0.16 -6.80
CA ALA A 642 10.48 -0.78 -5.96
C ALA A 642 11.59 0.18 -5.53
N SER A 643 11.90 1.23 -6.31
CA SER A 643 12.91 2.23 -5.97
C SER A 643 12.43 3.29 -4.98
N SER A 644 11.13 3.37 -4.73
CA SER A 644 10.53 4.26 -3.74
C SER A 644 10.48 3.59 -2.36
N ASP A 645 10.66 4.37 -1.29
CA ASP A 645 10.31 3.87 0.05
C ASP A 645 8.79 3.89 0.23
N TYR A 646 8.16 2.79 -0.13
CA TYR A 646 6.71 2.63 -0.16
C TYR A 646 6.04 2.74 1.22
N ARG A 647 6.80 2.69 2.33
CA ARG A 647 6.29 2.85 3.71
C ARG A 647 5.75 4.26 3.97
N TYR A 648 6.08 5.21 3.08
CA TYR A 648 5.61 6.59 3.07
C TYR A 648 4.82 6.87 1.78
N GLU A 649 4.40 8.12 1.60
CA GLU A 649 3.74 8.55 0.37
C GLU A 649 4.68 8.46 -0.84
N ILE A 650 4.17 7.95 -1.94
CA ILE A 650 4.93 7.69 -3.17
C ILE A 650 4.64 8.81 -4.17
N ALA A 651 5.60 9.69 -4.39
CA ALA A 651 5.46 10.79 -5.34
C ALA A 651 5.54 10.29 -6.79
N ALA A 652 4.65 10.81 -7.66
CA ALA A 652 4.62 10.53 -9.08
C ALA A 652 4.71 11.82 -9.89
N SER A 653 5.72 11.93 -10.76
CA SER A 653 5.88 13.03 -11.70
C SER A 653 6.66 12.59 -12.93
N LYS A 654 6.57 13.37 -14.02
CA LYS A 654 7.33 13.09 -15.25
C LYS A 654 8.84 13.08 -15.03
N GLU A 655 9.34 13.91 -14.11
CA GLU A 655 10.76 13.97 -13.78
C GLU A 655 11.21 12.69 -13.06
N ILE A 656 10.43 12.18 -12.11
CA ILE A 656 10.70 10.92 -11.43
C ILE A 656 10.75 9.77 -12.44
N PHE A 657 9.78 9.70 -13.36
CA PHE A 657 9.75 8.68 -14.41
C PHE A 657 10.95 8.76 -15.36
N SER A 658 11.45 9.97 -15.64
CA SER A 658 12.68 10.15 -16.43
C SER A 658 13.91 9.57 -15.70
N ARG A 659 14.05 9.83 -14.41
CA ARG A 659 15.15 9.28 -13.57
C ARG A 659 15.09 7.75 -13.49
N VAL A 660 13.91 7.19 -13.36
CA VAL A 660 13.69 5.72 -13.40
C VAL A 660 14.13 5.14 -14.73
N SER A 661 13.80 5.80 -15.86
CA SER A 661 14.23 5.39 -17.20
C SER A 661 15.75 5.39 -17.34
N ASP A 662 16.44 6.36 -16.73
CA ASP A 662 17.90 6.43 -16.75
C ASP A 662 18.54 5.29 -15.92
N SER A 663 17.99 4.99 -14.74
CA SER A 663 18.42 3.86 -13.91
C SER A 663 18.22 2.53 -14.64
N TYR A 664 17.05 2.31 -15.23
CA TYR A 664 16.75 1.13 -16.05
C TYR A 664 17.77 0.97 -17.21
N ARG A 665 18.07 2.07 -17.92
CA ARG A 665 19.02 2.05 -19.04
C ARG A 665 20.41 1.62 -18.60
N ARG A 666 20.87 2.06 -17.43
CA ARG A 666 22.18 1.66 -16.86
C ARG A 666 22.20 0.16 -16.55
N ILE A 667 21.19 -0.36 -15.85
CA ILE A 667 21.06 -1.79 -15.54
C ILE A 667 21.07 -2.60 -16.84
N ARG A 668 20.26 -2.22 -17.83
CA ARG A 668 20.16 -2.90 -19.11
C ARG A 668 21.47 -2.91 -19.89
N ASN A 669 22.20 -1.79 -19.92
CA ASN A 669 23.50 -1.68 -20.61
C ASN A 669 24.55 -2.57 -19.94
N THR A 670 24.60 -2.62 -18.61
CA THR A 670 25.48 -3.53 -17.86
C THR A 670 25.17 -4.98 -18.20
N LEU A 671 23.89 -5.39 -18.14
CA LEU A 671 23.46 -6.73 -18.48
C LEU A 671 23.82 -7.12 -19.92
N ARG A 672 23.64 -6.20 -20.87
CA ARG A 672 24.05 -6.41 -22.26
C ARG A 672 25.56 -6.63 -22.39
N PHE A 673 26.37 -5.88 -21.65
CA PHE A 673 27.83 -6.05 -21.66
C PHE A 673 28.23 -7.43 -21.11
N LEU A 674 27.63 -7.86 -19.99
CA LEU A 674 27.88 -9.17 -19.39
C LEU A 674 27.59 -10.28 -20.40
N LEU A 675 26.37 -10.29 -20.97
CA LEU A 675 25.96 -11.31 -21.95
C LEU A 675 26.81 -11.30 -23.23
N ALA A 676 27.17 -10.12 -23.75
CA ALA A 676 27.91 -10.00 -25.00
C ALA A 676 29.34 -10.55 -24.89
N ASN A 677 29.99 -10.44 -23.73
CA ASN A 677 31.33 -10.96 -23.48
C ASN A 677 31.36 -12.44 -23.16
N LEU A 678 30.24 -13.09 -23.01
CA LEU A 678 30.10 -14.55 -22.91
C LEU A 678 29.95 -15.22 -24.28
N ASN A 679 30.06 -14.46 -25.39
CA ASN A 679 30.00 -15.01 -26.72
C ASN A 679 31.08 -16.10 -26.93
N GLY A 680 30.65 -17.32 -27.30
CA GLY A 680 31.54 -18.47 -27.50
C GLY A 680 32.09 -19.11 -26.22
N PHE A 681 31.58 -18.74 -25.04
CA PHE A 681 31.93 -19.39 -23.77
C PHE A 681 31.00 -20.55 -23.47
N LYS A 682 31.56 -21.70 -23.13
CA LYS A 682 30.81 -22.89 -22.70
C LYS A 682 31.21 -23.21 -21.26
N PRO A 683 30.35 -22.92 -20.27
CA PRO A 683 30.67 -23.17 -18.86
C PRO A 683 31.18 -24.58 -18.56
N SER A 684 30.59 -25.60 -19.17
CA SER A 684 30.95 -27.01 -18.95
C SER A 684 32.38 -27.40 -19.35
N THR A 685 33.02 -26.64 -20.27
CA THR A 685 34.38 -26.94 -20.80
C THR A 685 35.35 -25.81 -20.57
N ASP A 686 34.91 -24.58 -20.49
CA ASP A 686 35.74 -23.39 -20.52
C ASP A 686 35.87 -22.69 -19.16
N ALA A 687 34.96 -23.00 -18.20
CA ALA A 687 35.02 -22.40 -16.87
C ALA A 687 36.24 -22.88 -16.08
N LEU A 688 36.94 -21.98 -15.47
CA LEU A 688 38.05 -22.26 -14.56
C LEU A 688 37.55 -22.46 -13.14
N ALA A 689 38.26 -23.23 -12.33
CA ALA A 689 37.99 -23.23 -10.88
C ALA A 689 38.19 -21.83 -10.31
N VAL A 690 37.32 -21.39 -9.40
CA VAL A 690 37.34 -20.04 -8.84
C VAL A 690 38.68 -19.72 -8.14
N ASP A 691 39.31 -20.73 -7.55
CA ASP A 691 40.62 -20.63 -6.92
C ASP A 691 41.77 -20.41 -7.93
N ASP A 692 41.56 -20.63 -9.23
CA ASP A 692 42.54 -20.49 -10.31
C ASP A 692 42.27 -19.25 -11.18
N LEU A 693 41.27 -18.41 -10.79
CA LEU A 693 40.97 -17.15 -11.46
C LEU A 693 42.05 -16.12 -11.17
N ILE A 694 42.19 -15.15 -12.06
CA ILE A 694 43.04 -13.97 -11.90
C ILE A 694 42.56 -13.14 -10.69
N ALA A 695 43.44 -12.49 -9.97
CA ALA A 695 43.15 -11.77 -8.72
C ALA A 695 41.98 -10.78 -8.83
N LEU A 696 41.89 -10.00 -9.93
CA LEU A 696 40.79 -9.08 -10.21
C LEU A 696 39.46 -9.81 -10.36
N ASP A 697 39.43 -10.97 -10.98
CA ASP A 697 38.22 -11.76 -11.20
C ASP A 697 37.73 -12.43 -9.90
N GLN A 698 38.67 -12.86 -9.04
CA GLN A 698 38.33 -13.30 -7.66
C GLN A 698 37.77 -12.17 -6.83
N TYR A 699 38.35 -10.98 -6.90
CA TYR A 699 37.86 -9.79 -6.19
C TYR A 699 36.45 -9.41 -6.59
N ILE A 700 36.13 -9.36 -7.88
CA ILE A 700 34.77 -8.95 -8.30
C ILE A 700 33.72 -10.00 -7.94
N LEU A 701 34.04 -11.30 -7.88
CA LEU A 701 33.16 -12.34 -7.37
C LEU A 701 32.93 -12.20 -5.87
N GLN A 702 33.94 -11.86 -5.10
CA GLN A 702 33.80 -11.55 -3.68
C GLN A 702 32.85 -10.36 -3.46
N ARG A 703 33.03 -9.27 -4.22
CA ARG A 703 32.15 -8.11 -4.19
C ARG A 703 30.73 -8.45 -4.61
N ALA A 704 30.54 -9.26 -5.65
CA ALA A 704 29.23 -9.71 -6.08
C ALA A 704 28.52 -10.54 -5.00
N ASN A 705 29.25 -11.37 -4.25
CA ASN A 705 28.70 -12.13 -3.14
C ASN A 705 28.24 -11.21 -1.99
N GLU A 706 29.00 -10.19 -1.63
CA GLU A 706 28.60 -9.19 -0.61
C GLU A 706 27.35 -8.41 -1.04
N VAL A 707 27.28 -8.00 -2.32
CA VAL A 707 26.10 -7.37 -2.90
C VAL A 707 24.90 -8.33 -2.88
N GLN A 708 25.10 -9.61 -3.20
CA GLN A 708 24.05 -10.63 -3.12
C GLN A 708 23.48 -10.77 -1.71
N GLN A 709 24.33 -10.86 -0.70
CA GLN A 709 23.89 -10.94 0.71
C GLN A 709 23.05 -9.72 1.08
N THR A 710 23.49 -8.52 0.70
CA THR A 710 22.72 -7.28 0.91
C THR A 710 21.37 -7.33 0.21
N ILE A 711 21.31 -7.79 -1.04
CA ILE A 711 20.09 -7.87 -1.83
C ILE A 711 19.11 -8.90 -1.24
N ILE A 712 19.61 -10.09 -0.86
CA ILE A 712 18.77 -11.15 -0.27
C ILE A 712 18.18 -10.68 1.06
N ALA A 713 19.00 -10.10 1.95
CA ALA A 713 18.53 -9.54 3.21
C ALA A 713 17.49 -8.43 2.98
N ALA A 714 17.71 -7.53 2.00
CA ALA A 714 16.77 -6.47 1.67
C ALA A 714 15.42 -7.01 1.11
N TYR A 715 15.42 -8.12 0.37
CA TYR A 715 14.19 -8.80 -0.04
C TYR A 715 13.48 -9.46 1.14
N GLU A 716 14.21 -10.09 2.05
CA GLU A 716 13.65 -10.70 3.26
C GLU A 716 12.99 -9.67 4.16
N GLU A 717 13.62 -8.51 4.33
CA GLU A 717 13.12 -7.36 5.10
C GLU A 717 12.10 -6.50 4.33
N MET A 718 11.80 -6.85 3.07
CA MET A 718 10.91 -6.08 2.18
C MET A 718 11.38 -4.62 1.94
N ASN A 719 12.70 -4.38 1.96
CA ASN A 719 13.34 -3.08 1.71
C ASN A 719 13.74 -2.93 0.22
N PHE A 720 12.79 -2.88 -0.70
CA PHE A 720 13.05 -2.97 -2.15
C PHE A 720 13.85 -1.81 -2.72
N HIS A 721 13.77 -0.62 -2.13
CA HIS A 721 14.61 0.53 -2.52
C HIS A 721 16.11 0.28 -2.23
N VAL A 722 16.43 -0.52 -1.21
CA VAL A 722 17.80 -0.98 -0.94
C VAL A 722 18.28 -1.94 -2.02
N VAL A 723 17.41 -2.87 -2.48
CA VAL A 723 17.71 -3.75 -3.62
C VAL A 723 18.04 -2.93 -4.87
N CYS A 724 17.19 -1.96 -5.21
CA CYS A 724 17.38 -1.09 -6.38
C CYS A 724 18.68 -0.27 -6.28
N SER A 725 18.99 0.24 -5.09
CA SER A 725 20.20 1.01 -4.81
C SER A 725 21.45 0.13 -4.92
N ALA A 726 21.46 -1.05 -4.30
CA ALA A 726 22.57 -2.01 -4.35
C ALA A 726 22.86 -2.46 -5.80
N LEU A 727 21.80 -2.83 -6.54
CA LEU A 727 21.90 -3.23 -7.94
C LEU A 727 22.46 -2.11 -8.82
N THR A 728 21.95 -0.89 -8.65
CA THR A 728 22.41 0.28 -9.43
C THR A 728 23.85 0.67 -9.08
N SER A 729 24.21 0.65 -7.80
CA SER A 729 25.57 0.92 -7.33
C SER A 729 26.56 -0.08 -7.88
N PHE A 730 26.23 -1.38 -7.82
CA PHE A 730 27.07 -2.42 -8.39
C PHE A 730 27.29 -2.23 -9.90
N CYS A 731 26.23 -1.88 -10.66
CA CYS A 731 26.34 -1.57 -12.08
C CYS A 731 27.27 -0.37 -12.38
N ILE A 732 27.19 0.69 -11.56
CA ILE A 732 27.89 1.95 -11.83
C ILE A 732 29.32 1.91 -11.30
N ASN A 733 29.50 1.54 -10.04
CA ASN A 733 30.76 1.67 -9.33
C ASN A 733 31.65 0.44 -9.52
N ASP A 734 31.15 -0.75 -9.15
CA ASP A 734 31.97 -1.96 -9.14
C ASP A 734 32.18 -2.49 -10.57
N LEU A 735 31.11 -2.60 -11.36
CA LEU A 735 31.19 -3.11 -12.72
C LEU A 735 31.63 -2.02 -13.71
N GLY A 736 30.80 -1.00 -13.95
CA GLY A 736 31.02 -0.01 -15.01
C GLY A 736 32.22 0.88 -14.79
N GLY A 737 32.43 1.37 -13.57
CA GLY A 737 33.51 2.30 -13.22
C GLY A 737 34.86 1.64 -13.00
N PHE A 738 34.88 0.35 -12.76
CA PHE A 738 36.11 -0.38 -12.43
C PHE A 738 36.27 -1.64 -13.28
N TYR A 739 35.59 -2.73 -12.97
CA TYR A 739 35.89 -4.07 -13.49
C TYR A 739 35.73 -4.19 -15.01
N LEU A 740 34.55 -3.83 -15.54
CA LEU A 740 34.25 -4.04 -16.97
C LEU A 740 35.11 -3.17 -17.87
N ASP A 741 35.56 -2.02 -17.41
CA ASP A 741 36.43 -1.13 -18.18
C ASP A 741 37.85 -1.71 -18.26
N ILE A 742 38.37 -2.24 -17.17
CA ILE A 742 39.70 -2.87 -17.10
C ILE A 742 39.76 -4.12 -17.99
N ILE A 743 38.74 -5.00 -17.91
CA ILE A 743 38.79 -6.27 -18.62
C ILE A 743 38.56 -6.17 -20.14
N LYS A 744 38.19 -5.00 -20.69
CA LYS A 744 37.97 -4.80 -22.14
C LYS A 744 39.21 -5.21 -22.95
N ASP A 745 40.41 -4.75 -22.55
CA ASP A 745 41.64 -5.12 -23.25
C ASP A 745 41.80 -6.63 -23.23
N ARG A 746 41.73 -7.26 -22.07
CA ARG A 746 41.89 -8.69 -21.87
C ARG A 746 40.85 -9.50 -22.64
N GLN A 747 39.57 -9.14 -22.57
CA GLN A 747 38.49 -9.80 -23.26
C GLN A 747 38.63 -9.75 -24.79
N TYR A 748 39.06 -8.61 -25.35
CA TYR A 748 39.08 -8.40 -26.78
C TYR A 748 40.40 -8.78 -27.44
N THR A 749 41.54 -8.65 -26.75
CA THR A 749 42.86 -8.73 -27.36
C THR A 749 43.68 -9.97 -26.97
N THR A 750 43.31 -10.70 -25.92
CA THR A 750 43.99 -11.96 -25.58
C THR A 750 43.60 -13.08 -26.52
N LYS A 751 44.30 -14.19 -26.48
CA LYS A 751 43.96 -15.40 -27.24
C LYS A 751 42.58 -15.92 -26.77
N ALA A 752 41.77 -16.40 -27.73
CA ALA A 752 40.37 -16.76 -27.44
C ALA A 752 40.19 -17.81 -26.34
N ASP A 753 41.10 -18.79 -26.27
CA ASP A 753 41.12 -19.90 -25.33
C ASP A 753 42.14 -19.73 -24.19
N SER A 754 42.74 -18.55 -24.04
CA SER A 754 43.70 -18.28 -22.98
C SER A 754 43.07 -18.24 -21.58
N GLN A 755 43.86 -18.64 -20.57
CA GLN A 755 43.47 -18.51 -19.16
C GLN A 755 43.06 -17.07 -18.83
N ALA A 756 43.78 -16.08 -19.31
CA ALA A 756 43.47 -14.67 -19.09
C ALA A 756 42.04 -14.27 -19.52
N ARG A 757 41.57 -14.78 -20.67
CA ARG A 757 40.24 -14.53 -21.18
C ARG A 757 39.20 -15.38 -20.45
N ARG A 758 39.44 -16.68 -20.26
CA ARG A 758 38.54 -17.61 -19.61
C ARG A 758 38.29 -17.27 -18.14
N SER A 759 39.29 -16.73 -17.44
CA SER A 759 39.15 -16.23 -16.08
C SER A 759 38.09 -15.15 -15.99
N ALA A 760 38.16 -14.11 -16.82
CA ALA A 760 37.13 -13.06 -16.84
C ALA A 760 35.77 -13.59 -17.32
N GLN A 761 35.72 -14.48 -18.32
CA GLN A 761 34.45 -15.06 -18.77
C GLN A 761 33.81 -15.90 -17.66
N THR A 762 34.57 -16.67 -16.88
CA THR A 762 34.04 -17.40 -15.72
C THR A 762 33.46 -16.47 -14.69
N ALA A 763 34.16 -15.38 -14.33
CA ALA A 763 33.61 -14.38 -13.40
C ALA A 763 32.33 -13.73 -13.95
N LEU A 764 32.30 -13.32 -15.22
CA LEU A 764 31.13 -12.74 -15.90
C LEU A 764 29.94 -13.71 -15.92
N TYR A 765 30.20 -15.01 -16.11
CA TYR A 765 29.17 -16.05 -16.10
C TYR A 765 28.51 -16.16 -14.71
N HIS A 766 29.32 -16.25 -13.65
CA HIS A 766 28.77 -16.33 -12.29
C HIS A 766 28.03 -15.05 -11.92
N ILE A 767 28.55 -13.88 -12.28
CA ILE A 767 27.89 -12.61 -12.05
C ILE A 767 26.54 -12.53 -12.77
N VAL A 768 26.46 -12.89 -14.05
CA VAL A 768 25.19 -12.81 -14.80
C VAL A 768 24.15 -13.78 -14.28
N GLN A 769 24.54 -14.96 -13.83
CA GLN A 769 23.65 -15.93 -13.17
C GLN A 769 23.01 -15.34 -11.90
N ALA A 770 23.80 -14.69 -11.07
CA ALA A 770 23.31 -14.01 -9.86
C ALA A 770 22.50 -12.75 -10.21
N PHE A 771 23.03 -11.90 -11.08
CA PHE A 771 22.47 -10.60 -11.44
C PHE A 771 21.05 -10.70 -12.03
N VAL A 772 20.81 -11.65 -12.91
CA VAL A 772 19.49 -11.87 -13.52
C VAL A 772 18.47 -12.31 -12.46
N ARG A 773 18.89 -13.12 -11.49
CA ARG A 773 18.04 -13.51 -10.36
C ARG A 773 17.76 -12.34 -9.41
N TRP A 774 18.77 -11.54 -9.09
CA TRP A 774 18.59 -10.36 -8.21
C TRP A 774 17.53 -9.39 -8.74
N MET A 775 17.53 -9.16 -10.05
CA MET A 775 16.62 -8.23 -10.67
C MET A 775 15.23 -8.82 -11.00
N SER A 776 15.08 -10.14 -11.08
CA SER A 776 13.88 -10.78 -11.62
C SER A 776 12.57 -10.49 -10.85
N PRO A 777 12.55 -10.32 -9.52
CA PRO A 777 11.33 -9.92 -8.83
C PRO A 777 10.84 -8.52 -9.22
N ILE A 778 11.75 -7.62 -9.59
CA ILE A 778 11.46 -6.22 -9.93
C ILE A 778 11.36 -6.03 -11.45
N LEU A 779 12.41 -6.39 -12.20
CA LEU A 779 12.51 -6.25 -13.65
C LEU A 779 12.23 -7.59 -14.35
N SER A 780 11.02 -8.11 -14.13
CA SER A 780 10.64 -9.48 -14.50
C SER A 780 10.78 -9.77 -15.99
N PHE A 781 10.37 -8.83 -16.85
CA PHE A 781 10.44 -8.99 -18.30
C PHE A 781 11.88 -8.93 -18.83
N THR A 782 12.67 -8.00 -18.33
CA THR A 782 14.07 -7.85 -18.72
C THR A 782 14.91 -9.03 -18.22
N ALA A 783 14.64 -9.54 -17.02
CA ALA A 783 15.29 -10.74 -16.49
C ALA A 783 14.98 -11.96 -17.38
N GLN A 784 13.73 -12.16 -17.74
CA GLN A 784 13.33 -13.26 -18.61
C GLN A 784 13.87 -13.11 -20.04
N GLU A 785 13.99 -11.88 -20.57
CA GLU A 785 14.65 -11.63 -21.86
C GLU A 785 16.11 -12.09 -21.86
N ALA A 786 16.81 -11.86 -20.74
CA ALA A 786 18.22 -12.23 -20.58
C ALA A 786 18.45 -13.71 -20.30
N TRP A 787 17.51 -14.35 -19.57
CA TRP A 787 17.66 -15.69 -19.03
C TRP A 787 18.07 -16.76 -20.05
N PRO A 788 17.38 -16.93 -21.21
CA PRO A 788 17.74 -17.95 -22.21
C PRO A 788 19.02 -17.61 -22.96
N LEU A 789 19.60 -16.44 -22.80
CA LEU A 789 20.84 -15.99 -23.42
C LEU A 789 22.08 -16.27 -22.57
N ILE A 790 21.90 -16.71 -21.34
CA ILE A 790 23.00 -17.19 -20.48
C ILE A 790 23.46 -18.55 -21.02
N PRO A 791 24.76 -18.75 -21.25
CA PRO A 791 25.26 -20.01 -21.81
C PRO A 791 24.88 -21.23 -20.98
N GLU A 792 24.47 -22.31 -21.68
CA GLU A 792 24.06 -23.60 -21.10
C GLU A 792 22.93 -23.53 -20.09
N GLN A 793 22.06 -22.49 -20.19
CA GLN A 793 20.87 -22.39 -19.35
C GLN A 793 19.85 -23.48 -19.73
N THR A 794 19.49 -24.32 -18.77
CA THR A 794 18.58 -25.46 -18.99
C THR A 794 17.13 -25.15 -18.67
N GLU A 795 16.89 -24.28 -17.71
CA GLU A 795 15.53 -23.86 -17.31
C GLU A 795 15.00 -22.78 -18.26
N LYS A 796 13.74 -22.95 -18.69
CA LYS A 796 13.11 -22.02 -19.62
C LYS A 796 12.83 -20.64 -18.96
N TYR A 797 12.48 -20.62 -17.69
CA TYR A 797 12.05 -19.43 -16.98
C TYR A 797 12.88 -19.15 -15.73
N VAL A 798 13.28 -17.89 -15.55
CA VAL A 798 13.99 -17.45 -14.34
C VAL A 798 13.14 -17.60 -13.06
N PHE A 799 11.84 -17.59 -13.18
CA PHE A 799 10.91 -17.68 -12.06
C PHE A 799 10.80 -19.07 -11.43
N THR A 800 11.35 -20.11 -12.07
CA THR A 800 11.46 -21.46 -11.49
C THR A 800 12.80 -21.70 -10.79
N ALA A 801 13.74 -20.76 -10.91
CA ALA A 801 15.05 -20.85 -10.27
C ALA A 801 15.00 -20.51 -8.77
N GLU A 802 16.05 -20.88 -8.05
CA GLU A 802 16.36 -20.43 -6.69
C GLU A 802 17.52 -19.40 -6.73
N TRP A 803 17.84 -18.74 -5.60
CA TRP A 803 19.00 -17.86 -5.49
C TRP A 803 20.26 -18.60 -5.93
N TYR A 804 21.10 -17.93 -6.69
CA TYR A 804 22.32 -18.53 -7.18
C TYR A 804 23.35 -18.68 -6.06
N ASP A 805 23.91 -19.87 -5.91
CA ASP A 805 25.04 -20.09 -5.00
C ASP A 805 26.31 -19.54 -5.67
N LEU A 806 26.63 -18.28 -5.37
CA LEU A 806 27.71 -17.54 -6.01
C LEU A 806 29.04 -18.00 -5.43
N PRO A 807 29.90 -18.66 -6.24
CA PRO A 807 31.13 -19.21 -5.72
C PRO A 807 32.15 -18.13 -5.43
N VAL A 808 32.82 -18.24 -4.30
CA VAL A 808 33.97 -17.40 -3.90
C VAL A 808 35.22 -18.26 -3.71
N SER A 809 36.41 -17.67 -3.89
CA SER A 809 37.67 -18.40 -3.70
C SER A 809 37.83 -18.83 -2.25
N SER A 810 38.28 -20.10 -2.08
CA SER A 810 38.68 -20.63 -0.77
C SER A 810 40.09 -20.23 -0.38
N LYS A 811 40.90 -19.75 -1.35
CA LYS A 811 42.24 -19.28 -1.18
C LYS A 811 42.28 -17.77 -0.93
N ALA A 812 43.27 -17.31 -0.17
CA ALA A 812 43.55 -15.89 -0.05
C ALA A 812 43.87 -15.29 -1.43
N ASN A 813 43.23 -14.18 -1.77
CA ASN A 813 43.56 -13.46 -3.00
C ASN A 813 45.02 -12.93 -2.93
N LEU A 814 45.65 -12.75 -4.08
CA LEU A 814 47.02 -12.18 -4.22
C LEU A 814 47.10 -10.74 -3.71
N LEU A 815 45.98 -10.02 -3.75
CA LEU A 815 45.80 -8.69 -3.21
C LEU A 815 44.67 -8.71 -2.19
N SER A 816 44.85 -8.06 -1.06
CA SER A 816 43.80 -7.91 -0.06
C SER A 816 42.66 -7.01 -0.55
N GLU A 817 41.51 -6.98 0.13
CA GLU A 817 40.46 -6.04 -0.15
C GLU A 817 40.95 -4.58 0.00
N GLU A 818 41.76 -4.29 1.01
CA GLU A 818 42.36 -2.96 1.25
C GLU A 818 43.27 -2.55 0.09
N ASP A 819 44.06 -3.48 -0.48
CA ASP A 819 44.86 -3.25 -1.66
C ASP A 819 44.01 -2.87 -2.88
N TRP A 820 42.88 -3.58 -3.11
CA TRP A 820 41.94 -3.25 -4.17
C TRP A 820 41.28 -1.87 -3.98
N GLN A 821 40.88 -1.51 -2.77
CA GLN A 821 40.34 -0.18 -2.47
C GLN A 821 41.41 0.92 -2.73
N THR A 822 42.67 0.62 -2.39
CA THR A 822 43.82 1.51 -2.69
C THR A 822 43.96 1.67 -4.20
N LEU A 823 43.92 0.60 -4.99
CA LEU A 823 44.04 0.64 -6.44
C LEU A 823 42.87 1.39 -7.10
N ILE A 824 41.67 1.26 -6.60
CA ILE A 824 40.46 2.00 -7.06
C ILE A 824 40.69 3.51 -6.83
N SER A 825 41.21 3.88 -5.65
CA SER A 825 41.49 5.27 -5.30
C SER A 825 42.61 5.87 -6.17
N VAL A 826 43.69 5.11 -6.38
CA VAL A 826 44.80 5.49 -7.29
C VAL A 826 44.28 5.66 -8.73
N LYS A 827 43.49 4.73 -9.23
CA LYS A 827 42.88 4.81 -10.57
C LYS A 827 42.01 6.07 -10.71
N SER A 828 41.24 6.42 -9.69
CA SER A 828 40.44 7.64 -9.69
C SER A 828 41.30 8.90 -9.78
N ALA A 829 42.38 8.98 -8.99
CA ALA A 829 43.34 10.09 -9.00
C ALA A 829 44.05 10.21 -10.37
N VAL A 830 44.47 9.09 -10.93
CA VAL A 830 45.10 9.02 -12.27
C VAL A 830 44.16 9.46 -13.37
N ASN A 831 42.89 8.96 -13.37
CA ASN A 831 41.91 9.34 -14.37
C ASN A 831 41.63 10.85 -14.39
N LYS A 832 41.63 11.52 -13.22
CA LYS A 832 41.45 12.97 -13.11
C LYS A 832 42.60 13.72 -13.79
N GLN A 833 43.84 13.24 -13.63
CA GLN A 833 45.04 13.83 -14.28
C GLN A 833 45.07 13.52 -15.78
N ILE A 834 44.69 12.34 -16.22
CA ILE A 834 44.57 12.00 -17.65
C ILE A 834 43.52 12.90 -18.32
N GLU A 835 42.38 13.20 -17.66
CA GLU A 835 41.39 14.10 -18.20
C GLU A 835 41.88 15.54 -18.32
N ALA A 836 42.64 16.03 -17.33
CA ALA A 836 43.30 17.32 -17.40
C ALA A 836 44.29 17.37 -18.58
N ALA A 837 45.12 16.32 -18.78
CA ALA A 837 46.03 16.20 -19.89
C ALA A 837 45.34 16.13 -21.27
N ARG A 838 44.17 15.49 -21.35
CA ARG A 838 43.32 15.46 -22.56
C ARG A 838 42.79 16.85 -22.90
N ASN A 839 42.30 17.57 -21.91
CA ASN A 839 41.79 18.94 -22.08
C ASN A 839 42.90 19.88 -22.50
N ALA A 840 44.15 19.68 -22.02
CA ALA A 840 45.34 20.38 -22.45
C ALA A 840 45.91 19.89 -23.81
N LYS A 841 45.29 18.86 -24.45
CA LYS A 841 45.70 18.24 -25.71
C LYS A 841 47.08 17.59 -25.65
N LEU A 842 47.55 17.20 -24.47
CA LEU A 842 48.83 16.48 -24.29
C LEU A 842 48.70 15.01 -24.71
N VAL A 843 47.54 14.42 -24.47
CA VAL A 843 47.22 13.04 -24.86
C VAL A 843 45.84 13.00 -25.57
N GLY A 844 45.68 12.09 -26.53
CA GLY A 844 44.43 11.92 -27.30
C GLY A 844 43.45 10.96 -26.66
N SER A 845 43.92 9.96 -25.91
CA SER A 845 43.16 8.93 -25.23
C SER A 845 43.97 8.37 -24.05
N ASN A 846 43.30 7.65 -23.14
CA ASN A 846 43.98 6.98 -22.03
C ASN A 846 45.10 6.04 -22.54
N LEU A 847 44.84 5.26 -23.61
CA LEU A 847 45.83 4.35 -24.20
C LEU A 847 46.94 5.06 -24.99
N SER A 848 46.95 6.37 -25.06
CA SER A 848 48.11 7.16 -25.58
C SER A 848 48.92 7.83 -24.47
N ALA A 849 48.59 7.51 -23.20
CA ALA A 849 49.24 8.09 -22.04
C ALA A 849 50.33 7.20 -21.44
N LYS A 850 51.45 7.85 -21.01
CA LYS A 850 52.41 7.38 -20.03
C LYS A 850 52.08 8.07 -18.71
N VAL A 851 52.02 7.29 -17.63
CA VAL A 851 51.74 7.77 -16.27
C VAL A 851 52.94 7.49 -15.39
N GLU A 852 53.43 8.53 -14.70
CA GLU A 852 54.46 8.42 -13.70
C GLU A 852 53.85 8.74 -12.34
N LEU A 853 54.05 7.83 -11.37
CA LEU A 853 53.50 7.86 -10.02
C LEU A 853 54.60 8.05 -8.99
N TRP A 854 54.62 9.15 -8.24
CA TRP A 854 55.47 9.30 -7.05
C TRP A 854 54.64 8.95 -5.82
N ALA A 855 54.97 7.81 -5.22
CA ALA A 855 54.16 7.21 -4.17
C ALA A 855 54.93 7.01 -2.88
N ASN A 856 54.31 7.14 -1.73
CA ASN A 856 54.89 6.77 -0.45
C ASN A 856 55.12 5.26 -0.33
N GLU A 857 55.81 4.80 0.69
CA GLU A 857 56.25 3.40 0.85
C GLU A 857 55.09 2.41 0.88
N SER A 858 53.98 2.78 1.56
CA SER A 858 52.78 1.92 1.62
C SER A 858 52.11 1.75 0.25
N LEU A 859 51.92 2.83 -0.50
CA LEU A 859 51.38 2.81 -1.86
C LEU A 859 52.30 2.07 -2.83
N GLN A 860 53.64 2.29 -2.74
CA GLN A 860 54.60 1.56 -3.54
C GLN A 860 54.49 0.05 -3.37
N THR A 861 54.29 -0.41 -2.13
CA THR A 861 54.17 -1.84 -1.83
C THR A 861 53.03 -2.46 -2.65
N VAL A 862 51.88 -1.81 -2.67
CA VAL A 862 50.70 -2.31 -3.45
C VAL A 862 50.93 -2.16 -4.96
N LEU A 863 51.38 -1.00 -5.41
CA LEU A 863 51.53 -0.71 -6.85
C LEU A 863 52.60 -1.61 -7.52
N ASN A 864 53.73 -1.85 -6.84
CA ASN A 864 54.81 -2.67 -7.38
C ASN A 864 54.48 -4.18 -7.41
N GLN A 865 53.51 -4.67 -6.61
CA GLN A 865 53.02 -6.05 -6.70
C GLN A 865 52.48 -6.37 -8.11
N LEU A 866 51.78 -5.40 -8.73
CA LEU A 866 51.18 -5.61 -10.04
C LEU A 866 52.22 -5.58 -11.18
N ALA A 867 53.43 -5.04 -10.96
CA ALA A 867 54.49 -4.90 -11.98
C ALA A 867 53.92 -4.28 -13.29
N ASP A 868 54.15 -4.91 -14.45
CA ASP A 868 53.64 -4.41 -15.75
C ASP A 868 52.09 -4.44 -15.86
N GLU A 869 51.38 -5.25 -15.03
CA GLU A 869 49.92 -5.34 -15.08
C GLU A 869 49.24 -4.09 -14.48
N LEU A 870 49.93 -3.24 -13.74
CA LEU A 870 49.39 -1.97 -13.21
C LEU A 870 48.85 -1.07 -14.35
N ARG A 871 49.52 -1.05 -15.54
CA ARG A 871 49.03 -0.28 -16.69
C ARG A 871 47.65 -0.70 -17.20
N PHE A 872 47.27 -1.95 -17.03
CA PHE A 872 45.94 -2.44 -17.41
C PHE A 872 44.85 -2.00 -16.41
N VAL A 873 45.20 -1.99 -15.11
CA VAL A 873 44.30 -1.44 -14.07
C VAL A 873 44.06 0.05 -14.34
N LEU A 874 45.09 0.81 -14.67
CA LEU A 874 45.01 2.26 -14.96
C LEU A 874 44.54 2.58 -16.38
N ILE A 875 44.46 1.56 -17.26
CA ILE A 875 44.02 1.66 -18.68
C ILE A 875 44.94 2.63 -19.44
N THR A 876 46.24 2.45 -19.32
CA THR A 876 47.28 3.29 -19.95
C THR A 876 48.29 2.42 -20.72
N SER A 877 49.08 3.02 -21.59
CA SER A 877 50.14 2.28 -22.33
C SER A 877 51.36 2.00 -21.47
N GLN A 878 51.75 2.94 -20.64
CA GLN A 878 52.97 2.85 -19.83
C GLN A 878 52.71 3.42 -18.43
N VAL A 879 53.24 2.75 -17.40
CA VAL A 879 53.22 3.21 -16.00
C VAL A 879 54.64 3.05 -15.40
N VAL A 880 55.06 4.03 -14.65
CA VAL A 880 56.32 3.99 -13.88
C VAL A 880 56.01 4.43 -12.45
N VAL A 881 56.45 3.65 -11.46
CA VAL A 881 56.30 3.98 -10.03
C VAL A 881 57.64 4.41 -9.47
N HIS A 882 57.66 5.59 -8.88
CA HIS A 882 58.84 6.18 -8.25
C HIS A 882 58.66 6.31 -6.74
N PRO A 883 59.76 6.34 -5.95
CA PRO A 883 59.67 6.78 -4.55
C PRO A 883 59.09 8.20 -4.46
N PHE A 884 58.38 8.47 -3.37
CA PHE A 884 57.73 9.76 -3.17
C PHE A 884 58.73 10.93 -3.33
N ALA A 885 58.38 11.87 -4.17
CA ALA A 885 59.06 13.12 -4.40
C ALA A 885 58.05 14.20 -4.79
N GLU A 886 58.38 15.48 -4.63
CA GLU A 886 57.53 16.59 -5.04
C GLU A 886 57.55 16.84 -6.55
N GLN A 887 57.50 15.78 -7.34
CA GLN A 887 57.38 15.78 -8.79
C GLN A 887 55.96 15.37 -9.21
N GLY A 888 55.51 15.91 -10.36
CA GLY A 888 54.14 15.69 -10.84
C GLY A 888 53.09 16.52 -10.06
N GLU A 889 51.83 16.39 -10.47
CA GLU A 889 50.72 17.08 -9.87
C GLU A 889 50.29 16.40 -8.56
N ALA A 890 49.97 17.20 -7.54
CA ALA A 890 49.41 16.71 -6.30
C ALA A 890 48.01 16.13 -6.53
N THR A 891 47.68 15.05 -5.82
CA THR A 891 46.36 14.44 -5.87
C THR A 891 45.60 14.64 -4.54
N GLU A 892 44.33 14.30 -4.50
CA GLU A 892 43.54 14.25 -3.25
C GLU A 892 43.98 13.10 -2.33
N MET A 893 44.77 12.16 -2.83
CA MET A 893 45.30 11.02 -2.09
C MET A 893 46.66 11.38 -1.48
N GLU A 894 46.74 11.36 -0.15
CA GLU A 894 47.97 11.66 0.58
C GLU A 894 49.11 10.70 0.18
N GLY A 895 50.27 11.22 -0.07
CA GLY A 895 51.43 10.42 -0.48
C GLY A 895 51.46 9.96 -1.94
N LEU A 896 50.54 10.51 -2.79
CA LEU A 896 50.52 10.24 -4.23
C LEU A 896 50.57 11.50 -5.06
N ARG A 897 51.51 11.56 -6.00
CA ARG A 897 51.60 12.60 -7.06
C ARG A 897 51.63 11.90 -8.42
N VAL A 898 51.10 12.53 -9.44
CA VAL A 898 50.88 11.93 -10.77
C VAL A 898 51.34 12.90 -11.85
N GLN A 899 52.11 12.40 -12.82
CA GLN A 899 52.39 13.10 -14.06
C GLN A 899 51.92 12.30 -15.25
N VAL A 900 51.25 12.98 -16.18
CA VAL A 900 50.75 12.38 -17.41
C VAL A 900 51.46 12.99 -18.60
N SER A 901 52.04 12.16 -19.47
CA SER A 901 52.66 12.54 -20.72
C SER A 901 52.22 11.63 -21.86
N ALA A 902 52.58 11.98 -23.10
CA ALA A 902 52.38 11.09 -24.23
C ALA A 902 53.25 9.85 -24.10
N ALA A 903 52.65 8.68 -24.34
CA ALA A 903 53.40 7.42 -24.35
C ALA A 903 54.45 7.40 -25.48
N GLU A 904 55.60 6.78 -25.23
CA GLU A 904 56.67 6.61 -26.17
C GLU A 904 56.44 5.41 -27.10
N GLY A 905 56.76 5.56 -28.40
CA GLY A 905 56.65 4.51 -29.39
C GLY A 905 55.52 4.73 -30.40
N GLU A 906 55.09 3.64 -31.04
CA GLU A 906 54.00 3.68 -32.03
C GLU A 906 52.76 2.96 -31.55
N LYS A 907 51.61 3.34 -32.14
CA LYS A 907 50.28 2.75 -31.80
C LYS A 907 50.15 1.36 -32.42
N CYS A 908 49.99 0.34 -31.61
CA CYS A 908 49.63 -1.01 -32.08
C CYS A 908 48.27 -1.01 -32.78
N ALA A 909 48.21 -1.55 -34.02
CA ALA A 909 47.01 -1.61 -34.85
C ALA A 909 45.89 -2.48 -34.24
N ARG A 910 46.23 -3.41 -33.32
CA ARG A 910 45.30 -4.36 -32.72
C ARG A 910 44.82 -3.94 -31.31
N CYS A 911 45.69 -3.70 -30.36
CA CYS A 911 45.34 -3.38 -28.97
C CYS A 911 45.28 -1.86 -28.68
N TRP A 912 45.77 -1.04 -29.61
CA TRP A 912 45.79 0.43 -29.57
C TRP A 912 46.71 1.04 -28.51
N HIS A 913 47.47 0.24 -27.72
CA HIS A 913 48.54 0.75 -26.87
C HIS A 913 49.65 1.37 -27.71
N VAL A 914 50.28 2.41 -27.19
CA VAL A 914 51.44 3.06 -27.77
C VAL A 914 52.67 2.49 -27.08
N LEU A 915 53.47 1.69 -27.83
CA LEU A 915 54.59 0.95 -27.25
C LEU A 915 55.83 1.05 -28.15
N PRO A 916 57.06 1.01 -27.57
CA PRO A 916 58.29 1.11 -28.32
C PRO A 916 58.59 -0.11 -29.21
N ASP A 917 58.02 -1.28 -28.91
CA ASP A 917 58.21 -2.54 -29.60
C ASP A 917 57.30 -2.71 -30.83
N VAL A 918 56.39 -1.77 -31.11
CA VAL A 918 55.57 -1.78 -32.32
C VAL A 918 56.50 -1.59 -33.55
N ASN A 919 56.27 -2.36 -34.62
CA ASN A 919 57.08 -2.38 -35.83
C ASN A 919 58.53 -2.95 -35.66
N THR A 920 58.89 -3.52 -34.52
CA THR A 920 60.17 -4.18 -34.33
C THR A 920 60.22 -5.64 -34.90
N HIS A 921 59.04 -6.19 -35.22
CA HIS A 921 58.85 -7.56 -35.68
C HIS A 921 58.49 -7.60 -37.19
N ALA A 922 59.41 -8.02 -38.04
CA ALA A 922 59.26 -7.96 -39.49
C ALA A 922 58.07 -8.75 -40.02
N ASP A 923 57.73 -9.89 -39.41
CA ASP A 923 56.62 -10.79 -39.81
C ASP A 923 55.25 -10.24 -39.41
N HIS A 924 55.19 -9.29 -38.51
CA HIS A 924 53.97 -8.72 -37.99
C HIS A 924 54.05 -7.18 -37.84
N PRO A 925 54.18 -6.44 -38.93
CA PRO A 925 54.27 -4.98 -38.90
C PRO A 925 53.00 -4.37 -38.31
N GLY A 926 53.11 -3.35 -37.49
CA GLY A 926 52.03 -2.67 -36.80
C GLY A 926 51.51 -3.35 -35.50
N LEU A 927 52.11 -4.48 -35.10
CA LEU A 927 51.77 -5.14 -33.82
C LEU A 927 52.86 -4.94 -32.77
N CYS A 928 52.46 -4.84 -31.51
CA CYS A 928 53.34 -5.00 -30.37
C CYS A 928 53.64 -6.48 -30.06
N GLY A 929 54.71 -6.79 -29.34
CA GLY A 929 55.10 -8.17 -28.98
C GLY A 929 54.02 -8.93 -28.23
N ARG A 930 53.29 -8.25 -27.35
CA ARG A 930 52.12 -8.82 -26.65
C ARG A 930 51.04 -9.32 -27.63
N CYS A 931 50.69 -8.51 -28.63
CA CYS A 931 49.70 -8.88 -29.65
C CYS A 931 50.17 -10.02 -30.52
N ILE A 932 51.45 -10.10 -30.83
CA ILE A 932 52.05 -11.19 -31.58
C ILE A 932 51.88 -12.52 -30.80
N VAL A 933 52.22 -12.53 -29.51
CA VAL A 933 52.05 -13.71 -28.63
C VAL A 933 50.59 -14.15 -28.55
N ASN A 934 49.62 -13.26 -28.57
CA ASN A 934 48.18 -13.55 -28.53
C ASN A 934 47.65 -14.04 -29.90
N VAL A 935 48.21 -13.60 -31.00
CA VAL A 935 47.76 -13.98 -32.35
C VAL A 935 48.41 -15.30 -32.82
N THR A 936 49.72 -15.46 -32.58
CA THR A 936 50.51 -16.57 -33.13
C THR A 936 51.03 -17.53 -32.07
N GLY A 937 51.09 -17.11 -30.80
CA GLY A 937 51.72 -17.87 -29.70
C GLY A 937 50.73 -18.57 -28.80
N ARG A 938 51.19 -18.86 -27.56
CA ARG A 938 50.39 -19.53 -26.54
C ARG A 938 49.39 -18.59 -25.81
N GLY A 939 49.43 -17.28 -26.12
CA GLY A 939 48.72 -16.24 -25.38
C GLY A 939 49.54 -15.70 -24.21
N GLU A 940 49.21 -14.50 -23.78
CA GLU A 940 49.83 -13.88 -22.61
C GLU A 940 49.33 -14.46 -21.29
N VAL A 941 50.18 -14.40 -20.28
CA VAL A 941 49.84 -14.82 -18.90
C VAL A 941 49.58 -13.60 -18.06
N ARG A 942 48.52 -13.61 -17.32
CA ARG A 942 48.10 -12.59 -16.34
C ARG A 942 47.96 -13.19 -14.95
N LYS A 943 48.23 -12.40 -13.91
CA LYS A 943 48.05 -12.82 -12.52
C LYS A 943 47.08 -11.90 -11.78
N TYR A 944 47.16 -10.59 -12.07
CA TYR A 944 46.42 -9.58 -11.31
C TYR A 944 45.22 -8.97 -12.06
N ALA A 945 45.37 -8.61 -13.36
CA ALA A 945 44.33 -7.88 -14.09
C ALA A 945 44.16 -8.22 -15.60
#